data_f2aabb03655adadc8ee6a4d4f5303abe
#
_entry.id   f2aabb03655adadc8ee6a4d4f5303abe
#
_cell.length_a   1.000
_cell.length_b   1.000
_cell.length_c   1.000
_cell.angle_alpha   90.00
_cell.angle_beta   90.00
_cell.angle_gamma   90.00
#
_symmetry.space_group_name_H-M   'P 1'
#
loop_
_entity.id
_entity.type
_entity.pdbx_description
1 polymer ?
#
loop_
_entity_poly.entity_id
_entity_poly.type
_entity_poly.pdbx_seq_one_letter_code
_entity_poly.pdbx_strand_id
1 'polypeptide(L)'
;MYYNVLSIDLYHTQIPCANKTGSKRAMSEKKITLGILAHVDAGKTTLSEALLYLTGEIRKAGRVDHGDAFLDDDPIERNRGITIFSRQARFSIRSGAEDTEVILIDTPGHVDFAAEMERSLSVLDYALLVISGSEGVQAHTKTLYRLLKERNIPAFAFVNKMDIAVRKKEDILKDLASELDAGLVDFSGAADRTEEFTDAVTLYSPELAETVLEGNAISDAEIADSVVKGEIIPCMFGSALKMEGIEGLLEVLGRYTVEPERGREFAARVYKTAASDDGERLCFIKVTGGELRVKDKVRINSASGEEGGEEKINRIMLFSGSRSVSVDSAAAGTVCAVTGTARALPGDGLGAEPPLNGSSIKPFMVYSVNGPEGMDPYLLMKDLKLLAEEDPMLNVSRDPDGSINIRLMGQVQLEVLQTVIKDRFGYDVSFGTGSVLYLETVAGKYEGVGHFEPLRHYAEVHLIVEPGERGSGLVITSSVPEDELALNWQRLIMTHLYEKEHAGVLTGAPLTDVRITLAAGRAHEKHTVGGDFREATYRAVRNALMQARAEGKAVLLEPWCEYEIELPARSVGRAMTDIRQMGGSQDMLEQTEDTAKIRGRVPSSDISGYQLTLSGYTSGSGRLSCTQCGYDECHNTAEVLEEKGYDPERDIDNPADSVFVNHSGSDIVKWDEVKEHMHIGSVLKRRTASPSYGRVPQLNGASAGSLDVKEEAKRRIAAEKELRNIFERTYGASKKTQRREAKERDYRNRPEISEEEAARNEARNQEIKARLGHKTEKSKEKPVMILIDGYNVIFADEYLKDLFSRDGGSARDQLLDRLSNYAGYTGFEVTVVFDAYNVPLGEIREEDRNGVRVLFTAENEPADIRMGIITDMARDRQIYVVSSDSLVQQDAFTHGALRISSREFLSELSRIEEEIRAHLRRGD
;
A
#
# COMPACT_ATOMS: atom_id res chain seq x y z
N MET A 1 48.60 -2.27 -41.23
CA MET A 1 49.89 -1.85 -40.68
C MET A 1 49.62 -0.71 -39.72
N TYR A 2 50.11 -0.89 -38.50
CA TYR A 2 50.18 0.04 -37.36
C TYR A 2 48.90 0.38 -36.57
N TYR A 3 48.74 -0.43 -35.58
CA TYR A 3 48.04 -0.10 -34.32
C TYR A 3 48.77 1.03 -33.61
N ASN A 4 48.07 2.04 -33.10
CA ASN A 4 48.52 2.85 -32.00
C ASN A 4 47.52 2.68 -30.80
N VAL A 5 48.05 1.93 -29.85
CA VAL A 5 47.48 1.81 -28.49
C VAL A 5 47.89 3.10 -27.77
N LEU A 6 46.92 3.92 -27.40
CA LEU A 6 47.07 4.95 -26.38
C LEU A 6 46.61 4.40 -25.03
N SER A 7 47.62 4.08 -24.23
CA SER A 7 47.45 3.82 -22.80
C SER A 7 46.96 5.10 -22.10
N ILE A 8 45.78 5.03 -21.55
CA ILE A 8 45.24 6.05 -20.64
C ILE A 8 45.74 5.68 -19.26
N ASP A 9 46.67 6.48 -18.76
CA ASP A 9 47.17 6.46 -17.39
C ASP A 9 46.02 6.77 -16.41
N LEU A 10 45.70 5.84 -15.57
CA LEU A 10 44.84 5.98 -14.40
C LEU A 10 45.49 6.94 -13.39
N TYR A 11 45.13 8.21 -13.47
CA TYR A 11 45.34 9.13 -12.36
C TYR A 11 44.39 8.83 -11.21
N HIS A 12 44.82 8.07 -10.24
CA HIS A 12 44.26 8.04 -8.90
C HIS A 12 44.35 9.43 -8.28
N THR A 13 43.38 10.26 -8.50
CA THR A 13 43.15 11.44 -7.64
C THR A 13 42.44 10.98 -6.39
N GLN A 14 43.21 10.78 -5.33
CA GLN A 14 42.71 10.64 -3.97
C GLN A 14 41.86 11.88 -3.66
N ILE A 15 40.60 11.67 -3.34
CA ILE A 15 39.75 12.63 -2.66
C ILE A 15 40.43 12.88 -1.30
N PRO A 16 40.76 14.13 -0.93
CA PRO A 16 41.44 14.39 0.34
C PRO A 16 40.45 14.08 1.48
N CYS A 17 40.64 12.93 2.14
CA CYS A 17 40.17 12.76 3.50
C CYS A 17 40.89 13.82 4.35
N ALA A 18 40.19 14.87 4.73
CA ALA A 18 40.66 15.87 5.64
C ALA A 18 40.81 15.28 7.05
N ASN A 19 41.94 14.60 7.32
CA ASN A 19 42.45 14.45 8.66
C ASN A 19 42.89 15.80 9.19
N LYS A 20 41.99 16.57 9.80
CA LYS A 20 42.32 17.67 10.69
C LYS A 20 41.98 17.27 12.13
N THR A 21 43.01 16.79 12.82
CA THR A 21 43.09 16.82 14.29
C THR A 21 43.01 18.25 14.77
N GLY A 22 41.85 18.69 15.13
CA GLY A 22 41.53 19.89 15.82
C GLY A 22 40.12 19.73 16.40
N SER A 23 39.96 19.86 17.71
CA SER A 23 38.72 19.76 18.44
C SER A 23 37.65 20.65 17.82
N LYS A 24 36.91 20.14 16.81
CA LYS A 24 35.65 20.72 16.37
C LYS A 24 34.56 20.19 17.32
N ARG A 25 33.83 21.10 17.96
CA ARG A 25 32.49 20.81 18.45
C ARG A 25 31.81 19.98 17.37
N ALA A 26 31.26 18.80 17.73
CA ALA A 26 30.43 18.04 16.83
C ALA A 26 29.22 18.92 16.48
N MET A 27 29.26 19.54 15.32
CA MET A 27 28.09 20.17 14.72
C MET A 27 27.15 19.02 14.32
N SER A 28 25.92 19.09 14.70
CA SER A 28 24.88 18.18 14.25
C SER A 28 24.75 18.33 12.72
N GLU A 29 25.02 17.25 11.99
CA GLU A 29 24.92 17.25 10.54
C GLU A 29 23.55 16.67 10.22
N LYS A 30 22.63 17.49 9.74
CA LYS A 30 21.27 17.11 9.34
C LYS A 30 21.34 16.41 7.99
N LYS A 31 20.61 15.26 7.85
CA LYS A 31 20.57 14.48 6.60
C LYS A 31 19.16 14.37 6.08
N ILE A 32 18.98 14.75 4.82
CA ILE A 32 17.68 14.64 4.13
C ILE A 32 17.83 14.00 2.74
N THR A 33 16.80 13.27 2.32
CA THR A 33 16.66 12.76 0.96
C THR A 33 15.63 13.61 0.22
N LEU A 34 16.07 14.32 -0.81
CA LEU A 34 15.25 15.23 -1.60
C LEU A 34 15.03 14.65 -3.00
N GLY A 35 13.77 14.39 -3.39
CA GLY A 35 13.42 13.98 -4.75
C GLY A 35 13.07 15.18 -5.62
N ILE A 36 13.61 15.26 -6.84
CA ILE A 36 13.16 16.24 -7.82
C ILE A 36 12.13 15.60 -8.74
N LEU A 37 10.95 16.18 -8.78
CA LEU A 37 9.79 15.73 -9.54
C LEU A 37 9.36 16.84 -10.52
N ALA A 38 9.07 16.47 -11.76
CA ALA A 38 8.65 17.43 -12.75
C ALA A 38 7.90 16.77 -13.89
N HIS A 39 7.05 17.52 -14.56
CA HIS A 39 6.62 17.18 -15.91
C HIS A 39 7.80 17.24 -16.91
N VAL A 40 7.68 16.55 -18.02
CA VAL A 40 8.67 16.59 -19.12
C VAL A 40 8.92 18.06 -19.51
N ASP A 41 10.15 18.37 -19.82
CA ASP A 41 10.60 19.71 -20.22
C ASP A 41 10.44 20.83 -19.18
N ALA A 42 9.98 20.60 -17.95
CA ALA A 42 9.94 21.64 -16.91
C ALA A 42 11.34 22.13 -16.48
N GLY A 43 12.39 21.43 -16.88
CA GLY A 43 13.78 21.77 -16.60
C GLY A 43 14.34 21.15 -15.33
N LYS A 44 13.88 19.95 -14.99
CA LYS A 44 14.30 19.16 -13.83
C LYS A 44 15.81 18.94 -13.78
N THR A 45 16.39 18.32 -14.82
CA THR A 45 17.83 18.02 -14.89
C THR A 45 18.67 19.32 -14.89
N THR A 46 18.18 20.38 -15.55
CA THR A 46 18.84 21.70 -15.52
C THR A 46 18.89 22.27 -14.10
N LEU A 47 17.81 22.09 -13.31
CA LEU A 47 17.78 22.52 -11.91
C LEU A 47 18.71 21.66 -11.04
N SER A 48 18.72 20.34 -11.24
CA SER A 48 19.65 19.43 -10.56
C SER A 48 21.11 19.85 -10.80
N GLU A 49 21.47 20.13 -12.05
CA GLU A 49 22.81 20.60 -12.43
C GLU A 49 23.17 21.98 -11.77
N ALA A 50 22.17 22.88 -11.71
CA ALA A 50 22.37 24.20 -11.09
C ALA A 50 22.60 24.07 -9.57
N LEU A 51 21.85 23.19 -8.88
CA LEU A 51 22.05 22.92 -7.46
C LEU A 51 23.44 22.33 -7.19
N LEU A 52 23.86 21.34 -7.97
CA LEU A 52 25.17 20.70 -7.83
C LEU A 52 26.33 21.66 -8.16
N TYR A 53 26.15 22.55 -9.10
CA TYR A 53 27.15 23.55 -9.45
C TYR A 53 27.34 24.63 -8.36
N LEU A 54 26.24 25.18 -7.84
CA LEU A 54 26.29 26.22 -6.81
C LEU A 54 26.80 25.71 -5.46
N THR A 55 26.56 24.43 -5.17
CA THR A 55 27.08 23.76 -3.96
C THR A 55 28.53 23.29 -4.12
N GLY A 56 29.10 23.37 -5.35
CA GLY A 56 30.50 23.08 -5.65
C GLY A 56 30.81 21.59 -5.88
N GLU A 57 29.80 20.75 -5.99
CA GLU A 57 29.94 19.29 -6.26
C GLU A 57 30.44 19.04 -7.70
N ILE A 58 29.99 19.85 -8.63
CA ILE A 58 30.45 19.85 -10.02
C ILE A 58 31.12 21.19 -10.39
N ARG A 59 32.13 21.12 -11.24
CA ARG A 59 32.91 22.33 -11.63
C ARG A 59 32.26 23.17 -12.73
N LYS A 60 31.35 22.58 -13.49
CA LYS A 60 30.60 23.16 -14.58
C LYS A 60 29.22 22.57 -14.60
N ALA A 61 28.18 23.38 -14.68
CA ALA A 61 26.84 22.92 -14.92
C ALA A 61 26.75 22.33 -16.35
N GLY A 62 26.35 21.07 -16.47
CA GLY A 62 26.10 20.46 -17.75
C GLY A 62 24.80 20.94 -18.36
N ARG A 63 24.58 20.66 -19.65
CA ARG A 63 23.35 20.98 -20.35
C ARG A 63 22.79 19.75 -21.05
N VAL A 64 21.50 19.49 -20.85
CA VAL A 64 20.81 18.41 -21.51
C VAL A 64 20.94 18.52 -23.04
N ASP A 65 20.77 19.72 -23.60
CA ASP A 65 20.86 19.95 -25.05
C ASP A 65 22.24 19.63 -25.62
N HIS A 66 23.29 19.66 -24.81
CA HIS A 66 24.68 19.34 -25.22
C HIS A 66 25.07 17.90 -24.87
N GLY A 67 24.22 17.16 -24.12
CA GLY A 67 24.54 15.81 -23.68
C GLY A 67 25.70 15.71 -22.70
N ASP A 68 25.98 16.80 -21.95
CA ASP A 68 27.09 16.88 -20.97
C ASP A 68 26.59 17.02 -19.53
N ALA A 69 25.29 16.74 -19.27
CA ALA A 69 24.72 16.73 -17.91
C ALA A 69 25.35 15.61 -17.06
N PHE A 70 25.64 15.93 -15.80
CA PHE A 70 26.32 15.02 -14.87
C PHE A 70 25.43 13.83 -14.46
N LEU A 71 24.11 14.05 -14.35
CA LEU A 71 23.17 13.03 -13.95
C LEU A 71 22.65 12.19 -15.13
N ASP A 72 22.60 12.74 -16.36
CA ASP A 72 22.19 12.03 -17.56
C ASP A 72 23.43 11.40 -18.24
N ASP A 73 24.03 10.38 -17.65
CA ASP A 73 25.24 9.73 -18.17
C ASP A 73 24.96 8.53 -19.10
N ASP A 74 23.73 8.03 -19.12
CA ASP A 74 23.32 6.94 -19.98
C ASP A 74 23.18 7.38 -21.45
N PRO A 75 23.74 6.63 -22.41
CA PRO A 75 23.62 6.95 -23.84
C PRO A 75 22.17 7.05 -24.33
N ILE A 76 21.25 6.26 -23.77
CA ILE A 76 19.83 6.26 -24.15
C ILE A 76 19.18 7.57 -23.71
N GLU A 77 19.45 8.02 -22.49
CA GLU A 77 18.97 9.29 -21.93
C GLU A 77 19.50 10.49 -22.74
N ARG A 78 20.82 10.52 -23.03
CA ARG A 78 21.46 11.58 -23.83
C ARG A 78 20.88 11.68 -25.23
N ASN A 79 20.67 10.55 -25.90
CA ASN A 79 20.15 10.54 -27.26
C ASN A 79 18.71 11.02 -27.35
N ARG A 80 17.91 10.83 -26.29
CA ARG A 80 16.49 11.21 -26.23
C ARG A 80 16.23 12.53 -25.55
N GLY A 81 17.19 13.02 -24.75
CA GLY A 81 17.05 14.25 -23.96
C GLY A 81 16.02 14.13 -22.82
N ILE A 82 15.74 12.91 -22.35
CA ILE A 82 14.82 12.65 -21.24
C ILE A 82 15.49 11.76 -20.19
N THR A 83 15.21 12.02 -18.92
CA THR A 83 15.63 11.15 -17.81
C THR A 83 14.74 9.92 -17.76
N ILE A 84 15.34 8.73 -17.77
CA ILE A 84 14.69 7.42 -17.78
C ILE A 84 14.89 6.70 -16.44
N PHE A 85 16.11 6.77 -15.91
CA PHE A 85 16.51 6.08 -14.69
C PHE A 85 16.69 7.05 -13.54
N SER A 86 16.23 6.67 -12.36
CA SER A 86 16.48 7.45 -11.14
C SER A 86 17.98 7.46 -10.82
N ARG A 87 18.54 8.65 -10.64
CA ARG A 87 19.95 8.87 -10.28
C ARG A 87 20.04 9.59 -8.95
N GLN A 88 21.13 9.37 -8.25
CA GLN A 88 21.38 10.06 -6.99
C GLN A 88 22.65 10.91 -7.08
N ALA A 89 22.60 12.08 -6.41
CA ALA A 89 23.76 12.93 -6.18
C ALA A 89 23.77 13.38 -4.72
N ARG A 90 24.90 13.88 -4.25
CA ARG A 90 25.06 14.37 -2.89
C ARG A 90 25.61 15.77 -2.92
N PHE A 91 25.10 16.63 -2.05
CA PHE A 91 25.66 17.97 -1.83
C PHE A 91 25.34 18.44 -0.42
N SER A 92 26.05 19.47 0.04
CA SER A 92 25.84 20.06 1.37
C SER A 92 25.37 21.49 1.26
N ILE A 93 24.34 21.85 2.00
CA ILE A 93 23.82 23.20 2.15
C ILE A 93 24.35 23.74 3.48
N ARG A 94 25.01 24.90 3.43
CA ARG A 94 25.46 25.63 4.63
C ARG A 94 24.41 26.66 5.01
N SER A 95 23.74 26.48 6.11
CA SER A 95 22.74 27.43 6.63
C SER A 95 23.05 27.75 8.09
N GLY A 96 23.68 28.89 8.30
CA GLY A 96 24.02 29.38 9.66
C GLY A 96 24.97 28.48 10.45
N ALA A 97 24.47 27.85 11.52
CA ALA A 97 25.24 27.01 12.43
C ALA A 97 25.17 25.49 12.12
N GLU A 98 24.30 25.05 11.25
CA GLU A 98 24.08 23.66 10.90
C GLU A 98 24.35 23.44 9.41
N ASP A 99 25.10 22.39 9.09
CA ASP A 99 25.29 21.92 7.71
C ASP A 99 24.23 20.85 7.43
N THR A 100 23.53 20.93 6.27
CA THR A 100 22.54 19.92 5.82
C THR A 100 23.15 19.12 4.68
N GLU A 101 23.37 17.80 4.89
CA GLU A 101 23.70 16.86 3.81
C GLU A 101 22.40 16.52 3.06
N VAL A 102 22.35 16.83 1.79
CA VAL A 102 21.22 16.52 0.90
C VAL A 102 21.61 15.37 -0.02
N ILE A 103 20.81 14.30 0.01
CA ILE A 103 20.87 13.24 -0.97
C ILE A 103 19.77 13.51 -1.99
N LEU A 104 20.18 13.98 -3.16
CA LEU A 104 19.29 14.29 -4.26
C LEU A 104 18.95 13.01 -5.03
N ILE A 105 17.68 12.76 -5.26
CA ILE A 105 17.19 11.71 -6.19
C ILE A 105 16.55 12.42 -7.38
N ASP A 106 17.19 12.32 -8.53
CA ASP A 106 16.65 12.78 -9.80
C ASP A 106 15.74 11.67 -10.35
N THR A 107 14.47 11.98 -10.58
CA THR A 107 13.46 10.99 -10.99
C THR A 107 13.08 11.17 -12.46
N PRO A 108 12.61 10.12 -13.15
CA PRO A 108 12.05 10.27 -14.49
C PRO A 108 10.89 11.26 -14.53
N GLY A 109 10.87 12.11 -15.56
CA GLY A 109 9.77 13.08 -15.77
C GLY A 109 8.70 12.58 -16.74
N HIS A 110 8.95 11.49 -17.48
CA HIS A 110 8.04 10.97 -18.49
C HIS A 110 7.05 9.97 -17.87
N VAL A 111 5.79 10.04 -18.28
CA VAL A 111 4.69 9.21 -17.74
C VAL A 111 4.96 7.71 -17.92
N ASP A 112 5.61 7.29 -19.01
CA ASP A 112 5.95 5.89 -19.25
C ASP A 112 6.89 5.29 -18.19
N PHE A 113 7.63 6.13 -17.45
CA PHE A 113 8.52 5.73 -16.36
C PHE A 113 7.97 6.06 -14.97
N ALA A 114 6.68 6.31 -14.88
CA ALA A 114 6.02 6.66 -13.62
C ALA A 114 6.18 5.58 -12.54
N ALA A 115 6.34 4.32 -12.91
CA ALA A 115 6.62 3.24 -11.96
C ALA A 115 8.00 3.38 -11.28
N GLU A 116 9.05 3.76 -12.03
CA GLU A 116 10.38 4.06 -11.48
C GLU A 116 10.33 5.28 -10.55
N MET A 117 9.59 6.32 -10.95
CA MET A 117 9.37 7.50 -10.14
C MET A 117 8.63 7.13 -8.84
N GLU A 118 7.55 6.35 -8.90
CA GLU A 118 6.78 5.95 -7.71
C GLU A 118 7.63 5.15 -6.70
N ARG A 119 8.50 4.24 -7.18
CA ARG A 119 9.44 3.54 -6.31
C ARG A 119 10.39 4.50 -5.59
N SER A 120 10.86 5.52 -6.31
CA SER A 120 11.73 6.56 -5.74
C SER A 120 11.02 7.37 -4.65
N LEU A 121 9.71 7.63 -4.76
CA LEU A 121 8.94 8.32 -3.72
C LEU A 121 9.03 7.62 -2.36
N SER A 122 9.15 6.30 -2.34
CA SER A 122 9.18 5.50 -1.10
C SER A 122 10.36 5.78 -0.18
N VAL A 123 11.37 6.49 -0.68
CA VAL A 123 12.61 6.80 0.04
C VAL A 123 12.87 8.29 0.21
N LEU A 124 11.94 9.15 -0.19
CA LEU A 124 12.07 10.60 -0.03
C LEU A 124 11.71 11.04 1.39
N ASP A 125 12.42 12.03 1.91
CA ASP A 125 12.01 12.80 3.07
C ASP A 125 11.25 14.05 2.64
N TYR A 126 11.64 14.62 1.50
CA TYR A 126 11.03 15.80 0.89
C TYR A 126 11.01 15.68 -0.63
N ALA A 127 10.07 16.37 -1.26
CA ALA A 127 9.98 16.49 -2.71
C ALA A 127 10.16 17.96 -3.15
N LEU A 128 10.86 18.16 -4.25
CA LEU A 128 10.94 19.43 -4.96
C LEU A 128 10.18 19.31 -6.28
N LEU A 129 8.99 19.90 -6.33
CA LEU A 129 8.14 19.90 -7.51
C LEU A 129 8.52 21.06 -8.42
N VAL A 130 9.05 20.74 -9.61
CA VAL A 130 9.46 21.74 -10.60
C VAL A 130 8.37 21.98 -11.60
N ILE A 131 7.94 23.22 -11.74
CA ILE A 131 6.83 23.64 -12.59
C ILE A 131 7.35 24.66 -13.59
N SER A 132 6.94 24.56 -14.86
CA SER A 132 7.29 25.54 -15.89
C SER A 132 6.47 26.82 -15.74
N GLY A 133 7.10 27.97 -15.53
CA GLY A 133 6.41 29.26 -15.44
C GLY A 133 5.75 29.69 -16.77
N SER A 134 6.24 29.17 -17.91
CA SER A 134 5.62 29.42 -19.22
C SER A 134 4.41 28.55 -19.50
N GLU A 135 4.38 27.32 -18.97
CA GLU A 135 3.33 26.32 -19.29
C GLU A 135 2.30 26.17 -18.15
N GLY A 136 2.68 26.50 -16.91
CA GLY A 136 1.82 26.36 -15.73
C GLY A 136 1.66 24.92 -15.26
N VAL A 137 0.54 24.63 -14.57
CA VAL A 137 0.22 23.31 -14.04
C VAL A 137 -0.26 22.40 -15.17
N GLN A 138 0.40 21.28 -15.33
CA GLN A 138 0.02 20.25 -16.32
C GLN A 138 -0.58 19.02 -15.62
N ALA A 139 -1.29 18.16 -16.39
CA ALA A 139 -1.97 16.98 -15.86
C ALA A 139 -1.02 16.07 -15.05
N HIS A 140 0.20 15.85 -15.57
CA HIS A 140 1.21 15.07 -14.86
C HIS A 140 1.66 15.70 -13.53
N THR A 141 1.77 17.04 -13.48
CA THR A 141 2.09 17.78 -12.25
C THR A 141 1.03 17.54 -11.16
N LYS A 142 -0.25 17.53 -11.54
CA LYS A 142 -1.37 17.18 -10.64
C LYS A 142 -1.25 15.76 -10.11
N THR A 143 -0.92 14.81 -10.99
CA THR A 143 -0.71 13.41 -10.60
C THR A 143 0.45 13.27 -9.61
N LEU A 144 1.59 13.92 -9.88
CA LEU A 144 2.75 13.94 -8.98
C LEU A 144 2.38 14.50 -7.61
N TYR A 145 1.69 15.64 -7.59
CA TYR A 145 1.28 16.28 -6.34
C TYR A 145 0.31 15.41 -5.54
N ARG A 146 -0.68 14.77 -6.21
CA ARG A 146 -1.59 13.82 -5.57
C ARG A 146 -0.84 12.66 -4.92
N LEU A 147 0.13 12.05 -5.62
CA LEU A 147 0.95 10.96 -5.08
C LEU A 147 1.77 11.40 -3.85
N LEU A 148 2.30 12.64 -3.85
CA LEU A 148 2.99 13.21 -2.69
C LEU A 148 2.05 13.34 -1.48
N LYS A 149 0.82 13.82 -1.70
CA LYS A 149 -0.21 13.91 -0.65
C LYS A 149 -0.61 12.54 -0.12
N GLU A 150 -0.88 11.58 -0.99
CA GLU A 150 -1.25 10.21 -0.59
C GLU A 150 -0.18 9.52 0.26
N ARG A 151 1.09 9.89 0.03
CA ARG A 151 2.23 9.33 0.77
C ARG A 151 2.72 10.21 1.93
N ASN A 152 2.05 11.34 2.19
CA ASN A 152 2.43 12.32 3.20
C ASN A 152 3.89 12.80 3.06
N ILE A 153 4.36 13.04 1.83
CA ILE A 153 5.70 13.57 1.56
C ILE A 153 5.62 15.09 1.49
N PRO A 154 6.29 15.83 2.40
CA PRO A 154 6.34 17.28 2.36
C PRO A 154 6.96 17.78 1.05
N ALA A 155 6.37 18.83 0.47
CA ALA A 155 6.76 19.32 -0.84
C ALA A 155 7.23 20.78 -0.80
N PHE A 156 8.21 21.08 -1.63
CA PHE A 156 8.62 22.42 -2.04
C PHE A 156 8.28 22.59 -3.52
N ALA A 157 7.95 23.78 -3.96
CA ALA A 157 7.70 24.08 -5.36
C ALA A 157 8.75 25.05 -5.91
N PHE A 158 9.24 24.80 -7.12
CA PHE A 158 10.11 25.72 -7.85
C PHE A 158 9.52 26.02 -9.23
N VAL A 159 9.07 27.24 -9.42
CA VAL A 159 8.58 27.72 -10.72
C VAL A 159 9.76 28.14 -11.56
N ASN A 160 10.12 27.28 -12.49
CA ASN A 160 11.28 27.42 -13.38
C ASN A 160 10.93 28.17 -14.68
N LYS A 161 11.94 28.53 -15.46
CA LYS A 161 11.79 29.22 -16.76
C LYS A 161 11.11 30.60 -16.67
N MET A 162 11.26 31.30 -15.55
CA MET A 162 10.67 32.64 -15.37
C MET A 162 11.28 33.67 -16.33
N ASP A 163 12.46 33.43 -16.91
CA ASP A 163 13.09 34.25 -17.91
C ASP A 163 12.37 34.31 -19.26
N ILE A 164 11.51 33.35 -19.55
CA ILE A 164 10.68 33.29 -20.76
C ILE A 164 9.18 33.34 -20.46
N ALA A 165 8.80 33.38 -19.18
CA ALA A 165 7.41 33.45 -18.77
C ALA A 165 6.81 34.83 -19.11
N VAL A 166 5.66 34.83 -19.80
CA VAL A 166 4.94 36.08 -20.14
C VAL A 166 4.06 36.53 -18.96
N ARG A 167 3.68 35.58 -18.10
CA ARG A 167 2.76 35.81 -16.96
C ARG A 167 3.53 36.34 -15.75
N LYS A 168 2.85 37.17 -14.96
CA LYS A 168 3.39 37.67 -13.71
C LYS A 168 3.40 36.59 -12.64
N LYS A 169 4.35 36.69 -11.70
CA LYS A 169 4.54 35.80 -10.58
C LYS A 169 3.26 35.61 -9.75
N GLU A 170 2.54 36.68 -9.46
CA GLU A 170 1.31 36.68 -8.65
C GLU A 170 0.17 35.93 -9.34
N ASP A 171 0.09 36.00 -10.67
CA ASP A 171 -0.94 35.31 -11.46
C ASP A 171 -0.62 33.80 -11.52
N ILE A 172 0.67 33.46 -11.70
CA ILE A 172 1.10 32.06 -11.67
C ILE A 172 0.82 31.45 -10.29
N LEU A 173 1.15 32.16 -9.21
CA LEU A 173 0.92 31.65 -7.85
C LEU A 173 -0.57 31.39 -7.58
N LYS A 174 -1.45 32.27 -8.04
CA LYS A 174 -2.92 32.08 -7.91
C LYS A 174 -3.41 30.82 -8.64
N ASP A 175 -2.88 30.58 -9.84
CA ASP A 175 -3.25 29.38 -10.60
C ASP A 175 -2.72 28.12 -9.90
N LEU A 176 -1.47 28.13 -9.43
CA LEU A 176 -0.89 27.03 -8.66
C LEU A 176 -1.74 26.73 -7.41
N ALA A 177 -2.14 27.78 -6.68
CA ALA A 177 -2.99 27.64 -5.50
C ALA A 177 -4.38 27.07 -5.84
N SER A 178 -4.95 27.42 -6.98
CA SER A 178 -6.28 26.95 -7.40
C SER A 178 -6.25 25.53 -7.98
N GLU A 179 -5.15 25.14 -8.66
CA GLU A 179 -5.08 23.89 -9.41
C GLU A 179 -4.37 22.75 -8.65
N LEU A 180 -3.50 23.08 -7.69
CA LEU A 180 -2.76 22.09 -6.87
C LEU A 180 -3.19 22.17 -5.41
N ASP A 181 -2.81 23.25 -4.71
CA ASP A 181 -3.10 23.40 -3.29
C ASP A 181 -3.06 24.87 -2.86
N ALA A 182 -4.04 25.27 -2.04
CA ALA A 182 -4.11 26.62 -1.50
C ALA A 182 -2.91 26.97 -0.59
N GLY A 183 -2.28 25.97 0.07
CA GLY A 183 -1.12 26.14 0.95
C GLY A 183 0.18 26.52 0.24
N LEU A 184 0.20 26.74 -1.08
CA LEU A 184 1.34 27.25 -1.83
C LEU A 184 1.60 28.73 -1.47
N VAL A 185 2.73 29.00 -0.83
CA VAL A 185 3.14 30.33 -0.36
C VAL A 185 4.46 30.74 -1.00
N ASP A 186 4.55 32.00 -1.44
CA ASP A 186 5.80 32.57 -1.98
C ASP A 186 6.84 32.82 -0.89
N PHE A 187 7.95 32.13 -0.98
CA PHE A 187 9.06 32.23 -0.03
C PHE A 187 10.19 33.17 -0.47
N SER A 188 10.03 33.95 -1.56
CA SER A 188 11.04 34.91 -1.99
C SER A 188 11.30 36.01 -0.97
N GLY A 189 10.32 36.31 -0.11
CA GLY A 189 10.43 37.28 1.00
C GLY A 189 10.73 36.67 2.37
N ALA A 190 10.96 35.36 2.43
CA ALA A 190 11.11 34.62 3.70
C ALA A 190 12.34 35.07 4.51
N ALA A 191 13.44 35.51 3.85
CA ALA A 191 14.64 36.02 4.51
C ALA A 191 14.40 37.31 5.26
N ASP A 192 13.60 38.22 4.68
CA ASP A 192 13.35 39.56 5.20
C ASP A 192 12.16 39.59 6.21
N ARG A 193 11.41 38.49 6.36
CA ARG A 193 10.25 38.38 7.25
C ARG A 193 9.24 39.51 7.08
N THR A 194 8.91 39.81 5.81
CA THR A 194 7.95 40.89 5.49
C THR A 194 6.59 40.64 6.13
N GLU A 195 5.82 41.71 6.36
CA GLU A 195 4.43 41.58 6.85
C GLU A 195 3.59 40.69 5.92
N GLU A 196 3.72 40.89 4.60
CA GLU A 196 3.07 40.07 3.56
C GLU A 196 3.41 38.58 3.66
N PHE A 197 4.67 38.25 3.93
CA PHE A 197 5.09 36.86 4.13
C PHE A 197 4.48 36.29 5.41
N THR A 198 4.49 37.03 6.49
CA THR A 198 3.92 36.61 7.78
C THR A 198 2.42 36.33 7.64
N ASP A 199 1.70 37.25 7.01
CA ASP A 199 0.26 37.08 6.75
C ASP A 199 -0.02 35.85 5.86
N ALA A 200 0.82 35.63 4.83
CA ALA A 200 0.65 34.49 3.94
C ALA A 200 0.85 33.14 4.63
N VAL A 201 1.85 32.99 5.49
CA VAL A 201 2.09 31.71 6.21
C VAL A 201 1.05 31.44 7.30
N THR A 202 0.56 32.51 7.97
CA THR A 202 -0.47 32.38 9.01
C THR A 202 -1.86 32.02 8.46
N LEU A 203 -2.11 32.34 7.18
CA LEU A 203 -3.39 32.03 6.54
C LEU A 203 -3.66 30.51 6.46
N TYR A 204 -2.62 29.71 6.32
CA TYR A 204 -2.73 28.26 6.06
C TYR A 204 -2.31 27.40 7.26
N SER A 205 -1.70 27.97 8.29
CA SER A 205 -1.36 27.24 9.51
C SER A 205 -2.04 27.86 10.73
N PRO A 206 -3.01 27.16 11.36
CA PRO A 206 -3.68 27.62 12.57
C PRO A 206 -2.71 27.87 13.73
N GLU A 207 -1.66 27.06 13.87
CA GLU A 207 -0.66 27.19 14.93
C GLU A 207 0.17 28.48 14.76
N LEU A 208 0.58 28.81 13.52
CA LEU A 208 1.28 30.06 13.26
C LEU A 208 0.38 31.28 13.48
N ALA A 209 -0.90 31.16 13.12
CA ALA A 209 -1.86 32.22 13.39
C ALA A 209 -2.04 32.47 14.89
N GLU A 210 -2.09 31.44 15.73
CA GLU A 210 -2.16 31.55 17.20
C GLU A 210 -0.92 32.25 17.77
N THR A 211 0.29 31.85 17.33
CA THR A 211 1.57 32.48 17.71
C THR A 211 1.54 34.02 17.46
N VAL A 212 1.08 34.44 16.28
CA VAL A 212 0.98 35.86 15.92
C VAL A 212 -0.10 36.59 16.74
N LEU A 213 -1.26 35.95 16.96
CA LEU A 213 -2.35 36.51 17.80
C LEU A 213 -1.93 36.71 19.25
N GLU A 214 -1.05 35.86 19.76
CA GLU A 214 -0.42 36.01 21.08
C GLU A 214 0.62 37.12 21.13
N GLY A 215 0.97 37.73 19.99
CA GLY A 215 1.97 38.79 19.89
C GLY A 215 3.41 38.27 19.82
N ASN A 216 3.61 36.98 19.55
CA ASN A 216 4.91 36.35 19.41
C ASN A 216 5.37 36.39 17.94
N ALA A 217 6.70 36.43 17.74
CA ALA A 217 7.29 36.29 16.40
C ALA A 217 7.39 34.80 16.02
N ILE A 218 6.98 34.47 14.80
CA ILE A 218 7.08 33.10 14.26
C ILE A 218 8.56 32.72 14.08
N SER A 219 8.96 31.58 14.61
CA SER A 219 10.31 31.02 14.42
C SER A 219 10.43 30.22 13.10
N ASP A 220 11.66 29.98 12.63
CA ASP A 220 11.91 29.10 11.48
C ASP A 220 11.49 27.66 11.76
N ALA A 221 11.63 27.21 13.01
CA ALA A 221 11.23 25.87 13.40
C ALA A 221 9.70 25.65 13.32
N GLU A 222 8.90 26.63 13.69
CA GLU A 222 7.44 26.56 13.59
C GLU A 222 6.98 26.53 12.13
N ILE A 223 7.62 27.31 11.23
CA ILE A 223 7.33 27.24 9.80
C ILE A 223 7.75 25.88 9.23
N ALA A 224 8.93 25.38 9.62
CA ALA A 224 9.40 24.08 9.17
C ALA A 224 8.46 22.94 9.59
N ASP A 225 7.89 23.03 10.80
CA ASP A 225 6.88 22.07 11.28
C ASP A 225 5.60 22.11 10.44
N SER A 226 5.11 23.32 10.10
CA SER A 226 3.94 23.48 9.20
C SER A 226 4.24 22.96 7.77
N VAL A 227 5.48 23.06 7.30
CA VAL A 227 5.92 22.45 6.03
C VAL A 227 5.90 20.91 6.13
N VAL A 228 6.39 20.34 7.22
CA VAL A 228 6.37 18.88 7.47
C VAL A 228 4.94 18.36 7.54
N LYS A 229 4.02 19.11 8.16
CA LYS A 229 2.58 18.78 8.21
C LYS A 229 1.87 18.94 6.85
N GLY A 230 2.52 19.54 5.85
CA GLY A 230 1.93 19.81 4.54
C GLY A 230 0.87 20.92 4.54
N GLU A 231 0.83 21.77 5.59
CA GLU A 231 -0.05 22.94 5.68
C GLU A 231 0.45 24.07 4.78
N ILE A 232 1.77 24.19 4.65
CA ILE A 232 2.46 25.19 3.84
C ILE A 232 3.37 24.48 2.85
N ILE A 233 3.32 24.93 1.60
CA ILE A 233 4.18 24.47 0.52
C ILE A 233 5.04 25.67 0.07
N PRO A 234 6.32 25.74 0.45
CA PRO A 234 7.20 26.82 0.04
C PRO A 234 7.36 26.85 -1.48
N CYS A 235 7.04 27.98 -2.10
CA CYS A 235 7.14 28.20 -3.53
C CYS A 235 8.22 29.24 -3.84
N MET A 236 9.15 28.88 -4.73
CA MET A 236 10.22 29.76 -5.20
C MET A 236 10.12 29.94 -6.71
N PHE A 237 10.60 31.07 -7.21
CA PHE A 237 10.56 31.43 -8.63
C PHE A 237 11.98 31.71 -9.15
N GLY A 238 12.26 31.23 -10.37
CA GLY A 238 13.58 31.47 -10.94
C GLY A 238 13.76 30.90 -12.35
N SER A 239 15.01 30.87 -12.78
CA SER A 239 15.46 30.25 -14.03
C SER A 239 16.71 29.41 -13.75
N ALA A 240 16.55 28.09 -13.79
CA ALA A 240 17.67 27.17 -13.59
C ALA A 240 18.76 27.37 -14.65
N LEU A 241 18.37 27.66 -15.89
CA LEU A 241 19.31 27.90 -16.99
C LEU A 241 20.17 29.18 -16.76
N LYS A 242 19.59 30.19 -16.13
CA LYS A 242 20.28 31.45 -15.83
C LYS A 242 20.82 31.54 -14.41
N MET A 243 20.68 30.48 -13.62
CA MET A 243 21.06 30.42 -12.19
C MET A 243 20.31 31.46 -11.31
N GLU A 244 19.13 31.92 -11.74
CA GLU A 244 18.36 32.92 -11.01
C GLU A 244 17.44 32.20 -10.02
N GLY A 245 17.38 32.64 -8.75
CA GLY A 245 16.51 32.11 -7.69
C GLY A 245 17.02 30.83 -7.03
N ILE A 246 18.12 30.22 -7.50
CA ILE A 246 18.62 28.94 -7.01
C ILE A 246 19.28 29.09 -5.63
N GLU A 247 20.03 30.16 -5.38
CA GLU A 247 20.64 30.44 -4.06
C GLU A 247 19.54 30.60 -2.99
N GLY A 248 18.45 31.31 -3.31
CA GLY A 248 17.31 31.44 -2.42
C GLY A 248 16.60 30.10 -2.18
N LEU A 249 16.49 29.21 -3.19
CA LEU A 249 15.97 27.87 -3.03
C LEU A 249 16.83 27.03 -2.07
N LEU A 250 18.16 27.09 -2.22
CA LEU A 250 19.09 26.41 -1.30
C LEU A 250 18.95 26.93 0.14
N GLU A 251 18.79 28.26 0.33
CA GLU A 251 18.55 28.83 1.65
C GLU A 251 17.21 28.33 2.26
N VAL A 252 16.12 28.33 1.49
CA VAL A 252 14.81 27.85 1.91
C VAL A 252 14.87 26.38 2.28
N LEU A 253 15.52 25.54 1.46
CA LEU A 253 15.70 24.12 1.76
C LEU A 253 16.54 23.90 3.04
N GLY A 254 17.64 24.65 3.21
CA GLY A 254 18.48 24.55 4.41
C GLY A 254 17.74 24.94 5.70
N ARG A 255 16.89 25.97 5.62
CA ARG A 255 16.22 26.59 6.76
C ARG A 255 14.94 25.86 7.19
N TYR A 256 14.12 25.41 6.22
CA TYR A 256 12.78 24.90 6.49
C TYR A 256 12.60 23.39 6.29
N THR A 257 13.67 22.63 6.16
CA THR A 257 13.60 21.17 6.26
C THR A 257 13.99 20.71 7.67
N VAL A 258 13.43 19.62 8.14
CA VAL A 258 13.74 18.98 9.43
C VAL A 258 14.21 17.57 9.16
N GLU A 259 15.21 17.07 9.90
CA GLU A 259 15.60 15.68 9.80
C GLU A 259 14.51 14.80 10.41
N PRO A 260 13.99 13.80 9.68
CA PRO A 260 12.98 12.90 10.24
C PRO A 260 13.52 12.12 11.44
N GLU A 261 12.65 11.84 12.41
CA GLU A 261 12.99 10.94 13.51
C GLU A 261 13.22 9.52 12.98
N ARG A 262 14.30 8.90 13.40
CA ARG A 262 14.72 7.58 12.91
C ARG A 262 14.86 6.60 14.07
N GLY A 263 14.32 5.40 13.86
CA GLY A 263 14.42 4.31 14.82
C GLY A 263 15.86 3.90 15.13
N ARG A 264 16.09 3.26 16.27
CA ARG A 264 17.42 2.75 16.67
C ARG A 264 17.73 1.37 16.09
N GLU A 265 16.70 0.60 15.77
CA GLU A 265 16.82 -0.72 15.16
C GLU A 265 17.11 -0.58 13.67
N PHE A 266 17.90 -1.52 13.12
CA PHE A 266 18.18 -1.50 11.69
C PHE A 266 16.90 -1.70 10.88
N ALA A 267 16.65 -0.75 10.01
CA ALA A 267 15.56 -0.75 9.06
C ALA A 267 16.04 -0.12 7.75
N ALA A 268 15.66 -0.67 6.60
CA ALA A 268 15.96 -0.06 5.31
C ALA A 268 14.90 -0.41 4.26
N ARG A 269 14.65 0.52 3.33
CA ARG A 269 13.74 0.37 2.20
C ARG A 269 14.50 0.11 0.92
N VAL A 270 14.15 -0.95 0.20
CA VAL A 270 14.62 -1.20 -1.17
C VAL A 270 13.77 -0.41 -2.16
N TYR A 271 14.39 0.45 -2.98
CA TYR A 271 13.63 1.22 -3.98
C TYR A 271 14.06 0.94 -5.43
N LYS A 272 15.26 0.39 -5.64
CA LYS A 272 15.77 0.08 -6.98
C LYS A 272 16.74 -1.09 -6.93
N THR A 273 16.75 -1.89 -7.98
CA THR A 273 17.81 -2.88 -8.27
C THR A 273 18.38 -2.58 -9.65
N ALA A 274 19.66 -2.85 -9.84
CA ALA A 274 20.34 -2.70 -11.12
C ALA A 274 21.52 -3.67 -11.20
N ALA A 275 22.04 -3.91 -12.39
CA ALA A 275 23.32 -4.58 -12.57
C ALA A 275 24.45 -3.53 -12.67
N SER A 276 25.60 -3.83 -12.08
CA SER A 276 26.83 -3.07 -12.31
C SER A 276 27.41 -3.41 -13.68
N ASP A 277 28.41 -2.61 -14.14
CA ASP A 277 29.14 -2.87 -15.37
C ASP A 277 29.80 -4.27 -15.38
N ASP A 278 30.16 -4.79 -14.22
CA ASP A 278 30.71 -6.15 -14.03
C ASP A 278 29.63 -7.26 -13.95
N GLY A 279 28.36 -6.91 -14.08
CA GLY A 279 27.22 -7.82 -13.96
C GLY A 279 26.85 -8.23 -12.54
N GLU A 280 27.43 -7.61 -11.50
CA GLU A 280 27.04 -7.84 -10.11
C GLU A 280 25.73 -7.12 -9.80
N ARG A 281 24.82 -7.78 -9.11
CA ARG A 281 23.53 -7.19 -8.69
C ARG A 281 23.73 -6.15 -7.60
N LEU A 282 23.27 -4.94 -7.83
CA LEU A 282 23.21 -3.83 -6.92
C LEU A 282 21.77 -3.66 -6.41
N CYS A 283 21.60 -3.59 -5.10
CA CYS A 283 20.34 -3.27 -4.46
C CYS A 283 20.46 -1.89 -3.81
N PHE A 284 19.70 -0.93 -4.31
CA PHE A 284 19.67 0.44 -3.82
C PHE A 284 18.67 0.55 -2.67
N ILE A 285 19.15 1.00 -1.53
CA ILE A 285 18.38 1.09 -0.29
C ILE A 285 18.52 2.47 0.36
N LYS A 286 17.49 2.86 1.10
CA LYS A 286 17.60 3.91 2.11
C LYS A 286 17.56 3.26 3.48
N VAL A 287 18.55 3.53 4.30
CA VAL A 287 18.56 3.12 5.72
C VAL A 287 17.60 4.04 6.48
N THR A 288 16.46 3.51 6.93
CA THR A 288 15.41 4.25 7.63
C THR A 288 15.58 4.23 9.14
N GLY A 289 16.33 3.25 9.67
CA GLY A 289 16.64 3.12 11.10
C GLY A 289 17.98 2.49 11.37
N GLY A 290 18.58 2.77 12.51
CA GLY A 290 19.81 2.14 12.99
C GLY A 290 21.04 2.38 12.10
N GLU A 291 21.85 1.36 11.97
CA GLU A 291 23.08 1.36 11.16
C GLU A 291 23.24 0.01 10.47
N LEU A 292 23.62 0.02 9.19
CA LEU A 292 23.99 -1.16 8.41
C LEU A 292 25.49 -1.27 8.30
N ARG A 293 26.05 -2.45 8.51
CA ARG A 293 27.50 -2.72 8.38
C ARG A 293 27.76 -3.83 7.36
N VAL A 294 28.93 -3.76 6.75
CA VAL A 294 29.43 -4.85 5.89
C VAL A 294 29.53 -6.13 6.70
N LYS A 295 29.03 -7.24 6.12
CA LYS A 295 28.86 -8.59 6.70
C LYS A 295 27.65 -8.78 7.61
N ASP A 296 26.85 -7.76 7.86
CA ASP A 296 25.58 -7.94 8.56
C ASP A 296 24.67 -8.89 7.79
N LYS A 297 23.89 -9.66 8.55
CA LYS A 297 22.78 -10.46 8.01
C LYS A 297 21.50 -9.67 8.17
N VAL A 298 20.80 -9.47 7.07
CA VAL A 298 19.56 -8.72 7.02
C VAL A 298 18.40 -9.63 6.64
N ARG A 299 17.30 -9.50 7.34
CA ARG A 299 16.04 -10.18 7.00
C ARG A 299 15.34 -9.38 5.91
N ILE A 300 14.82 -10.07 4.89
CA ILE A 300 14.01 -9.46 3.83
C ILE A 300 12.53 -9.64 4.19
N ASN A 301 11.78 -8.54 4.21
CA ASN A 301 10.34 -8.52 4.36
C ASN A 301 9.74 -8.27 2.98
N SER A 302 9.29 -9.34 2.32
CA SER A 302 8.86 -9.26 0.94
C SER A 302 7.44 -8.72 0.80
N ALA A 303 7.23 -7.85 -0.19
CA ALA A 303 5.92 -7.36 -0.59
C ALA A 303 5.03 -8.47 -1.21
N SER A 304 5.63 -9.56 -1.71
CA SER A 304 4.88 -10.72 -2.23
C SER A 304 4.32 -11.65 -1.15
N GLY A 305 4.63 -11.40 0.14
CA GLY A 305 4.19 -12.24 1.26
C GLY A 305 4.94 -13.58 1.41
N GLU A 306 5.94 -13.84 0.56
CA GLU A 306 6.84 -14.99 0.75
C GLU A 306 7.76 -14.75 1.95
N GLU A 307 8.04 -15.79 2.75
CA GLU A 307 9.01 -15.68 3.85
C GLU A 307 10.38 -15.29 3.29
N GLY A 308 10.75 -14.02 3.45
CA GLY A 308 12.07 -13.52 3.10
C GLY A 308 13.12 -14.18 3.97
N GLY A 309 14.13 -14.77 3.34
CA GLY A 309 15.28 -15.32 4.04
C GLY A 309 16.19 -14.25 4.62
N GLU A 310 17.17 -14.64 5.44
CA GLU A 310 18.28 -13.78 5.81
C GLU A 310 19.35 -13.78 4.71
N GLU A 311 19.80 -12.60 4.30
CA GLU A 311 20.89 -12.41 3.33
C GLU A 311 22.04 -11.61 3.93
N LYS A 312 23.23 -11.81 3.43
CA LYS A 312 24.44 -11.19 3.96
C LYS A 312 24.90 -10.05 3.07
N ILE A 313 25.12 -8.89 3.66
CA ILE A 313 25.68 -7.73 2.97
C ILE A 313 27.17 -7.93 2.71
N ASN A 314 27.57 -7.88 1.46
CA ASN A 314 28.96 -8.06 1.06
C ASN A 314 29.70 -6.72 0.95
N ARG A 315 29.08 -5.71 0.32
CA ARG A 315 29.64 -4.34 0.15
C ARG A 315 28.53 -3.31 0.35
N ILE A 316 28.92 -2.11 0.77
CA ILE A 316 28.07 -0.94 0.85
C ILE A 316 28.75 0.17 0.04
N MET A 317 28.02 0.78 -0.89
CA MET A 317 28.55 1.80 -1.80
C MET A 317 27.68 3.04 -1.78
N LEU A 318 28.29 4.20 -1.68
CA LEU A 318 27.65 5.50 -1.80
C LEU A 318 27.85 6.01 -3.22
N PHE A 319 26.76 6.36 -3.89
CA PHE A 319 26.78 6.88 -5.26
C PHE A 319 26.58 8.38 -5.30
N SER A 320 27.21 9.05 -6.28
CA SER A 320 26.92 10.42 -6.72
C SER A 320 27.17 10.49 -8.22
N GLY A 321 26.09 10.52 -9.01
CA GLY A 321 26.13 10.24 -10.46
C GLY A 321 26.70 8.84 -10.73
N SER A 322 27.59 8.71 -11.67
CA SER A 322 28.30 7.45 -12.00
C SER A 322 29.42 7.10 -11.01
N ARG A 323 29.78 7.99 -10.09
CA ARG A 323 30.87 7.73 -9.13
C ARG A 323 30.35 7.00 -7.91
N SER A 324 31.10 5.99 -7.45
CA SER A 324 30.80 5.27 -6.23
C SER A 324 31.98 5.19 -5.28
N VAL A 325 31.69 5.17 -3.97
CA VAL A 325 32.69 5.01 -2.90
C VAL A 325 32.21 3.89 -1.97
N SER A 326 33.07 2.90 -1.75
CA SER A 326 32.78 1.83 -0.78
C SER A 326 32.97 2.34 0.65
N VAL A 327 32.05 1.98 1.55
CA VAL A 327 32.07 2.30 2.97
C VAL A 327 31.84 1.05 3.82
N ASP A 328 32.33 1.08 5.05
CA ASP A 328 32.17 -0.05 5.99
C ASP A 328 30.78 -0.08 6.67
N SER A 329 30.14 1.09 6.78
CA SER A 329 28.80 1.21 7.37
C SER A 329 28.02 2.37 6.78
N ALA A 330 26.68 2.28 6.92
CA ALA A 330 25.73 3.30 6.54
C ALA A 330 24.72 3.51 7.68
N ALA A 331 24.70 4.74 8.23
CA ALA A 331 23.77 5.12 9.29
C ALA A 331 22.38 5.48 8.71
N ALA A 332 21.38 5.51 9.57
CA ALA A 332 20.03 5.96 9.22
C ALA A 332 20.05 7.31 8.47
N GLY A 333 19.20 7.43 7.45
CA GLY A 333 19.14 8.54 6.51
C GLY A 333 20.07 8.42 5.31
N THR A 334 20.95 7.43 5.26
CA THR A 334 21.84 7.22 4.14
C THR A 334 21.16 6.44 3.01
N VAL A 335 21.24 6.94 1.78
CA VAL A 335 20.91 6.18 0.58
C VAL A 335 22.20 5.58 0.04
N CYS A 336 22.21 4.27 -0.18
CA CYS A 336 23.38 3.51 -0.64
C CYS A 336 22.97 2.33 -1.50
N ALA A 337 23.92 1.77 -2.23
CA ALA A 337 23.75 0.48 -2.88
C ALA A 337 24.47 -0.60 -2.09
N VAL A 338 23.87 -1.78 -2.00
CA VAL A 338 24.46 -2.94 -1.34
C VAL A 338 24.56 -4.11 -2.31
N THR A 339 25.56 -4.98 -2.07
CA THR A 339 25.68 -6.27 -2.76
C THR A 339 25.56 -7.41 -1.78
N GLY A 340 25.19 -8.61 -2.29
CA GLY A 340 24.98 -9.80 -1.48
C GLY A 340 23.50 -10.13 -1.26
N THR A 341 22.61 -9.23 -1.64
CA THR A 341 21.16 -9.44 -1.60
C THR A 341 20.66 -9.99 -2.95
N ALA A 342 20.43 -11.30 -3.03
CA ALA A 342 20.03 -11.97 -4.28
C ALA A 342 18.50 -11.91 -4.50
N ARG A 343 17.70 -11.83 -3.43
CA ARG A 343 16.24 -11.95 -3.48
C ARG A 343 15.50 -10.64 -3.28
N ALA A 344 16.15 -9.64 -2.66
CA ALA A 344 15.51 -8.37 -2.37
C ALA A 344 15.07 -7.67 -3.66
N LEU A 345 13.79 -7.27 -3.72
CA LEU A 345 13.17 -6.58 -4.86
C LEU A 345 12.78 -5.14 -4.49
N PRO A 346 12.60 -4.24 -5.46
CA PRO A 346 12.07 -2.92 -5.20
C PRO A 346 10.70 -2.99 -4.50
N GLY A 347 10.57 -2.28 -3.37
CA GLY A 347 9.38 -2.32 -2.50
C GLY A 347 9.55 -3.19 -1.25
N ASP A 348 10.54 -4.07 -1.22
CA ASP A 348 10.82 -4.87 -0.02
C ASP A 348 11.37 -4.01 1.13
N GLY A 349 11.10 -4.44 2.35
CA GLY A 349 11.73 -3.92 3.55
C GLY A 349 12.89 -4.81 4.01
N LEU A 350 13.91 -4.22 4.61
CA LEU A 350 15.01 -4.94 5.25
C LEU A 350 15.02 -4.66 6.76
N GLY A 351 15.30 -5.69 7.56
CA GLY A 351 15.32 -5.57 9.02
C GLY A 351 13.94 -5.30 9.59
N ALA A 352 13.77 -4.21 10.34
CA ALA A 352 12.49 -3.81 10.93
C ALA A 352 11.55 -3.08 9.94
N GLU A 353 12.02 -2.72 8.75
CA GLU A 353 11.21 -2.03 7.74
C GLU A 353 10.12 -2.95 7.18
N PRO A 354 8.83 -2.56 7.21
CA PRO A 354 7.77 -3.34 6.59
C PRO A 354 7.85 -3.28 5.05
N PRO A 355 7.28 -4.23 4.31
CA PRO A 355 7.19 -4.14 2.86
C PRO A 355 6.25 -3.01 2.42
N LEU A 356 6.43 -2.50 1.21
CA LEU A 356 5.56 -1.50 0.62
C LEU A 356 4.24 -2.17 0.17
N ASN A 357 3.12 -1.62 0.58
CA ASN A 357 1.81 -2.12 0.14
C ASN A 357 1.49 -1.55 -1.25
N GLY A 358 1.58 -2.39 -2.27
CA GLY A 358 1.06 -2.14 -3.63
C GLY A 358 1.58 -0.85 -4.30
N SER A 359 1.59 -0.84 -5.63
CA SER A 359 1.82 0.36 -6.43
C SER A 359 0.47 0.98 -6.81
N SER A 360 0.36 2.31 -6.74
CA SER A 360 -0.80 3.06 -7.22
C SER A 360 -0.82 3.11 -8.75
N ILE A 361 0.34 2.94 -9.38
CA ILE A 361 0.51 2.99 -10.83
C ILE A 361 0.67 1.57 -11.35
N LYS A 362 -0.18 1.15 -12.27
CA LYS A 362 -0.14 -0.19 -12.88
C LYS A 362 0.00 -0.07 -14.40
N PRO A 363 0.88 -0.89 -15.02
CA PRO A 363 0.96 -0.94 -16.48
C PRO A 363 -0.33 -1.50 -17.07
N PHE A 364 -0.75 -0.93 -18.20
CA PHE A 364 -2.02 -1.24 -18.85
C PHE A 364 -1.87 -1.73 -20.30
N MET A 365 -0.66 -1.70 -20.87
CA MET A 365 -0.38 -2.24 -22.19
C MET A 365 0.31 -3.58 -22.08
N VAL A 366 -0.08 -4.52 -22.92
CA VAL A 366 0.53 -5.85 -23.03
C VAL A 366 1.15 -5.98 -24.42
N TYR A 367 2.38 -6.41 -24.48
CA TYR A 367 3.09 -6.67 -25.72
C TYR A 367 3.64 -8.09 -25.72
N SER A 368 3.44 -8.83 -26.82
CA SER A 368 4.16 -10.06 -27.04
C SER A 368 5.58 -9.75 -27.48
N VAL A 369 6.54 -10.52 -26.94
CA VAL A 369 7.96 -10.35 -27.25
C VAL A 369 8.44 -11.53 -28.08
N ASN A 370 8.99 -11.25 -29.25
CA ASN A 370 9.56 -12.24 -30.14
C ASN A 370 11.07 -12.05 -30.25
N GLY A 371 11.83 -13.09 -29.93
CA GLY A 371 13.28 -13.13 -30.17
C GLY A 371 13.65 -13.31 -31.64
N PRO A 372 14.93 -13.27 -31.99
CA PRO A 372 15.43 -13.58 -33.31
C PRO A 372 15.00 -14.98 -33.77
N GLU A 373 14.90 -15.18 -35.08
CA GLU A 373 14.51 -16.46 -35.66
C GLU A 373 15.48 -17.59 -35.22
N GLY A 374 14.90 -18.66 -34.66
CA GLY A 374 15.67 -19.81 -34.11
C GLY A 374 16.18 -19.63 -32.68
N MET A 375 15.85 -18.54 -31.98
CA MET A 375 16.17 -18.36 -30.57
C MET A 375 15.31 -19.28 -29.70
N ASP A 376 15.93 -19.88 -28.67
CA ASP A 376 15.18 -20.63 -27.63
C ASP A 376 14.30 -19.70 -26.79
N PRO A 377 12.97 -19.88 -26.79
CA PRO A 377 12.07 -19.06 -25.96
C PRO A 377 12.41 -19.09 -24.46
N TYR A 378 13.04 -20.17 -23.99
CA TYR A 378 13.47 -20.26 -22.60
C TYR A 378 14.57 -19.22 -22.27
N LEU A 379 15.51 -19.00 -23.20
CA LEU A 379 16.56 -18.00 -23.05
C LEU A 379 15.97 -16.59 -23.01
N LEU A 380 15.08 -16.27 -23.94
CA LEU A 380 14.35 -14.98 -23.95
C LEU A 380 13.59 -14.76 -22.63
N MET A 381 12.86 -15.79 -22.17
CA MET A 381 12.12 -15.72 -20.91
C MET A 381 13.04 -15.49 -19.70
N LYS A 382 14.21 -16.12 -19.68
CA LYS A 382 15.21 -15.94 -18.63
C LYS A 382 15.74 -14.50 -18.60
N ASP A 383 16.09 -13.96 -19.76
CA ASP A 383 16.66 -12.62 -19.88
C ASP A 383 15.61 -11.54 -19.53
N LEU A 384 14.36 -11.71 -19.96
CA LEU A 384 13.26 -10.84 -19.58
C LEU A 384 12.96 -10.91 -18.06
N LYS A 385 13.08 -12.08 -17.43
CA LYS A 385 12.94 -12.20 -15.98
C LYS A 385 14.03 -11.46 -15.22
N LEU A 386 15.26 -11.41 -15.71
CA LEU A 386 16.33 -10.60 -15.12
C LEU A 386 15.99 -9.11 -15.19
N LEU A 387 15.39 -8.64 -16.28
CA LEU A 387 14.90 -7.27 -16.39
C LEU A 387 13.70 -7.01 -15.46
N ALA A 388 12.83 -8.02 -15.26
CA ALA A 388 11.71 -7.92 -14.33
C ALA A 388 12.14 -7.88 -12.85
N GLU A 389 13.34 -8.35 -12.52
CA GLU A 389 13.91 -8.13 -11.17
C GLU A 389 14.30 -6.67 -10.95
N GLU A 390 14.66 -5.94 -12.01
CA GLU A 390 14.96 -4.50 -11.95
C GLU A 390 13.69 -3.65 -12.02
N ASP A 391 12.72 -4.08 -12.87
CA ASP A 391 11.39 -3.48 -12.96
C ASP A 391 10.29 -4.54 -12.83
N PRO A 392 9.79 -4.80 -11.61
CA PRO A 392 8.73 -5.78 -11.38
C PRO A 392 7.43 -5.50 -12.14
N MET A 393 7.22 -4.25 -12.59
CA MET A 393 6.05 -3.86 -13.38
C MET A 393 6.03 -4.45 -14.78
N LEU A 394 7.18 -4.92 -15.31
CA LEU A 394 7.24 -5.63 -16.59
C LEU A 394 6.37 -6.90 -16.59
N ASN A 395 6.12 -7.50 -15.44
CA ASN A 395 5.21 -8.63 -15.24
C ASN A 395 5.29 -9.66 -16.38
N VAL A 396 6.48 -10.24 -16.55
CA VAL A 396 6.77 -11.19 -17.65
C VAL A 396 5.98 -12.47 -17.45
N SER A 397 5.12 -12.80 -18.41
CA SER A 397 4.28 -13.99 -18.39
C SER A 397 4.45 -14.83 -19.66
N ARG A 398 4.03 -16.08 -19.60
CA ARG A 398 3.97 -16.96 -20.75
C ARG A 398 2.57 -17.52 -20.88
N ASP A 399 1.95 -17.29 -22.02
CA ASP A 399 0.61 -17.79 -22.31
C ASP A 399 0.61 -19.28 -22.68
N PRO A 400 -0.55 -19.96 -22.61
CA PRO A 400 -0.68 -21.37 -22.98
C PRO A 400 -0.29 -21.69 -24.43
N ASP A 401 -0.39 -20.72 -25.33
CA ASP A 401 0.05 -20.82 -26.73
C ASP A 401 1.56 -20.75 -26.90
N GLY A 402 2.28 -20.44 -25.82
CA GLY A 402 3.73 -20.34 -25.77
C GLY A 402 4.29 -18.92 -25.99
N SER A 403 3.43 -17.92 -26.28
CA SER A 403 3.83 -16.52 -26.42
C SER A 403 4.34 -15.94 -25.10
N ILE A 404 5.37 -15.10 -25.19
CA ILE A 404 5.95 -14.40 -24.03
C ILE A 404 5.43 -12.99 -24.05
N ASN A 405 4.77 -12.57 -22.97
CA ASN A 405 4.15 -11.26 -22.82
C ASN A 405 4.81 -10.45 -21.72
N ILE A 406 4.85 -9.14 -21.93
CA ILE A 406 5.29 -8.15 -20.96
C ILE A 406 4.25 -7.06 -20.82
N ARG A 407 4.24 -6.39 -19.67
CA ARG A 407 3.37 -5.23 -19.44
C ARG A 407 4.19 -3.95 -19.41
N LEU A 408 3.68 -2.89 -20.06
CA LEU A 408 4.35 -1.60 -20.18
C LEU A 408 3.34 -0.46 -19.96
N MET A 409 3.87 0.72 -19.62
CA MET A 409 3.08 1.94 -19.46
C MET A 409 2.84 2.64 -20.80
N GLY A 410 3.78 2.53 -21.74
CA GLY A 410 3.69 3.24 -23.01
C GLY A 410 4.76 2.85 -24.02
N GLN A 411 4.71 3.51 -25.17
CA GLN A 411 5.55 3.21 -26.33
C GLN A 411 7.02 3.62 -26.10
N VAL A 412 7.29 4.68 -25.38
CA VAL A 412 8.68 5.12 -25.12
C VAL A 412 9.40 4.08 -24.27
N GLN A 413 8.71 3.48 -23.27
CA GLN A 413 9.26 2.38 -22.48
C GLN A 413 9.59 1.15 -23.33
N LEU A 414 8.74 0.83 -24.33
CA LEU A 414 8.99 -0.29 -25.26
C LEU A 414 10.26 -0.09 -26.08
N GLU A 415 10.46 1.09 -26.64
CA GLU A 415 11.67 1.42 -27.41
C GLU A 415 12.94 1.43 -26.56
N VAL A 416 12.84 1.90 -25.32
CA VAL A 416 13.93 1.84 -24.34
C VAL A 416 14.26 0.38 -24.03
N LEU A 417 13.26 -0.43 -23.76
CA LEU A 417 13.43 -1.84 -23.44
C LEU A 417 14.09 -2.60 -24.61
N GLN A 418 13.70 -2.30 -25.85
CA GLN A 418 14.35 -2.88 -27.04
C GLN A 418 15.84 -2.57 -27.10
N THR A 419 16.20 -1.31 -26.78
CA THR A 419 17.59 -0.88 -26.76
C THR A 419 18.36 -1.56 -25.62
N VAL A 420 17.78 -1.62 -24.42
CA VAL A 420 18.38 -2.28 -23.26
C VAL A 420 18.62 -3.77 -23.52
N ILE A 421 17.67 -4.48 -24.14
CA ILE A 421 17.83 -5.90 -24.50
C ILE A 421 18.99 -6.07 -25.47
N LYS A 422 19.05 -5.23 -26.51
CA LYS A 422 20.11 -5.28 -27.51
C LYS A 422 21.48 -5.02 -26.89
N ASP A 423 21.62 -3.98 -26.10
CA ASP A 423 22.92 -3.57 -25.52
C ASP A 423 23.40 -4.60 -24.47
N ARG A 424 22.47 -5.14 -23.67
CA ARG A 424 22.81 -6.04 -22.55
C ARG A 424 22.97 -7.50 -22.95
N PHE A 425 22.10 -8.00 -23.83
CA PHE A 425 22.08 -9.43 -24.22
C PHE A 425 22.55 -9.66 -25.64
N GLY A 426 22.76 -8.62 -26.46
CA GLY A 426 23.39 -8.71 -27.75
C GLY A 426 22.50 -9.18 -28.90
N TYR A 427 21.16 -9.16 -28.73
CA TYR A 427 20.21 -9.54 -29.78
C TYR A 427 19.04 -8.55 -29.89
N ASP A 428 18.49 -8.46 -31.11
CA ASP A 428 17.31 -7.63 -31.34
C ASP A 428 16.02 -8.43 -31.06
N VAL A 429 15.05 -7.77 -30.42
CA VAL A 429 13.70 -8.32 -30.25
C VAL A 429 12.70 -7.54 -31.08
N SER A 430 11.61 -8.17 -31.44
CA SER A 430 10.44 -7.54 -32.04
C SER A 430 9.24 -7.66 -31.08
N PHE A 431 8.41 -6.64 -31.09
CA PHE A 431 7.18 -6.64 -30.31
C PHE A 431 5.99 -6.80 -31.23
N GLY A 432 5.01 -7.58 -30.79
CA GLY A 432 3.72 -7.68 -31.47
C GLY A 432 2.91 -6.38 -31.35
N THR A 433 1.75 -6.36 -31.98
CA THR A 433 0.79 -5.29 -31.78
C THR A 433 0.39 -5.24 -30.31
N GLY A 434 0.57 -4.07 -29.66
CA GLY A 434 0.17 -3.90 -28.28
C GLY A 434 -1.33 -4.10 -28.12
N SER A 435 -1.74 -4.73 -27.03
CA SER A 435 -3.13 -4.81 -26.60
C SER A 435 -3.26 -4.16 -25.23
N VAL A 436 -4.43 -3.55 -24.95
CA VAL A 436 -4.70 -3.03 -23.62
C VAL A 436 -5.19 -4.13 -22.70
N LEU A 437 -4.94 -3.98 -21.40
CA LEU A 437 -5.55 -4.83 -20.38
C LEU A 437 -6.99 -4.41 -20.19
N TYR A 438 -7.92 -5.25 -20.59
CA TYR A 438 -9.33 -5.07 -20.28
C TYR A 438 -9.62 -5.54 -18.87
N LEU A 439 -10.67 -4.97 -18.27
CA LEU A 439 -11.27 -5.41 -17.00
C LEU A 439 -12.77 -5.58 -17.21
N GLU A 440 -13.44 -6.31 -16.34
CA GLU A 440 -14.87 -6.50 -16.42
C GLU A 440 -15.57 -6.08 -15.12
N THR A 441 -16.79 -5.55 -15.22
CA THR A 441 -17.64 -5.21 -14.09
C THR A 441 -19.11 -5.49 -14.43
N VAL A 442 -20.00 -5.17 -13.53
CA VAL A 442 -21.45 -5.31 -13.73
C VAL A 442 -22.16 -3.97 -13.53
N ALA A 443 -23.26 -3.75 -14.27
CA ALA A 443 -24.10 -2.57 -14.14
C ALA A 443 -25.43 -2.87 -13.40
N GLY A 444 -25.56 -4.03 -12.76
CA GLY A 444 -26.75 -4.47 -12.07
C GLY A 444 -26.46 -5.25 -10.81
N LYS A 445 -27.51 -5.58 -10.06
CA LYS A 445 -27.44 -6.36 -8.83
C LYS A 445 -27.94 -7.77 -9.08
N TYR A 446 -27.09 -8.77 -8.83
CA TYR A 446 -27.35 -10.15 -9.14
C TYR A 446 -27.15 -11.03 -7.92
N GLU A 447 -28.05 -12.01 -7.75
CA GLU A 447 -27.86 -13.12 -6.81
C GLU A 447 -27.23 -14.29 -7.55
N GLY A 448 -25.97 -14.55 -7.28
CA GLY A 448 -25.26 -15.70 -7.76
C GLY A 448 -25.43 -16.87 -6.80
N VAL A 449 -25.83 -17.99 -7.34
CA VAL A 449 -26.01 -19.24 -6.58
C VAL A 449 -24.98 -20.25 -7.07
N GLY A 450 -24.19 -20.76 -6.14
CA GLY A 450 -23.25 -21.85 -6.39
C GLY A 450 -23.58 -23.03 -5.50
N HIS A 451 -23.84 -24.16 -6.13
CA HIS A 451 -24.11 -25.41 -5.45
C HIS A 451 -23.09 -26.47 -5.86
N PHE A 452 -22.56 -27.19 -4.87
CA PHE A 452 -21.58 -28.24 -5.09
C PHE A 452 -21.92 -29.46 -4.21
N GLU A 453 -22.56 -30.47 -4.82
CA GLU A 453 -23.03 -31.65 -4.13
C GLU A 453 -22.70 -32.93 -4.93
N PRO A 454 -21.43 -33.22 -5.20
CA PRO A 454 -21.06 -34.55 -5.67
C PRO A 454 -21.23 -35.58 -4.51
N LEU A 455 -21.24 -36.88 -4.82
CA LEU A 455 -21.50 -37.95 -3.84
C LEU A 455 -20.67 -37.76 -2.55
N ARG A 456 -21.35 -37.59 -1.41
CA ARG A 456 -20.79 -37.34 -0.05
C ARG A 456 -20.12 -35.97 0.15
N HIS A 457 -20.44 -35.01 -0.68
CA HIS A 457 -20.05 -33.61 -0.52
C HIS A 457 -21.27 -32.71 -0.52
N TYR A 458 -21.20 -31.55 0.10
CA TYR A 458 -22.29 -30.57 0.08
C TYR A 458 -21.81 -29.18 0.43
N ALA A 459 -22.05 -28.21 -0.44
CA ALA A 459 -21.95 -26.78 -0.11
C ALA A 459 -22.90 -25.99 -1.01
N GLU A 460 -23.61 -25.02 -0.45
CA GLU A 460 -24.36 -24.02 -1.18
C GLU A 460 -24.01 -22.63 -0.71
N VAL A 461 -23.76 -21.72 -1.66
CA VAL A 461 -23.35 -20.33 -1.41
C VAL A 461 -24.19 -19.39 -2.26
N HIS A 462 -24.79 -18.40 -1.62
CA HIS A 462 -25.47 -17.30 -2.27
C HIS A 462 -24.71 -16.01 -2.10
N LEU A 463 -24.31 -15.39 -3.19
CA LEU A 463 -23.60 -14.12 -3.24
C LEU A 463 -24.48 -13.06 -3.90
N ILE A 464 -24.46 -11.86 -3.34
CA ILE A 464 -24.99 -10.69 -4.03
C ILE A 464 -23.81 -9.96 -4.67
N VAL A 465 -23.81 -9.86 -5.98
CA VAL A 465 -22.84 -9.09 -6.78
C VAL A 465 -23.52 -7.83 -7.28
N GLU A 466 -22.97 -6.69 -6.93
CA GLU A 466 -23.51 -5.38 -7.31
C GLU A 466 -22.35 -4.44 -7.70
N PRO A 467 -22.61 -3.37 -8.52
CA PRO A 467 -21.57 -2.45 -8.92
C PRO A 467 -20.95 -1.76 -7.72
N GLY A 468 -19.62 -1.61 -7.75
CA GLY A 468 -18.81 -0.78 -6.86
C GLY A 468 -18.53 0.60 -7.47
N GLU A 469 -17.81 1.44 -6.74
CA GLU A 469 -17.26 2.69 -7.27
C GLU A 469 -16.11 2.38 -8.24
N ARG A 470 -15.90 3.24 -9.25
CA ARG A 470 -14.78 3.07 -10.17
C ARG A 470 -13.44 3.15 -9.43
N GLY A 471 -12.57 2.17 -9.69
CA GLY A 471 -11.29 2.03 -9.01
C GLY A 471 -11.36 1.40 -7.62
N SER A 472 -12.53 0.96 -7.15
CA SER A 472 -12.68 0.30 -5.83
C SER A 472 -12.21 -1.15 -5.79
N GLY A 473 -11.98 -1.76 -6.96
CA GLY A 473 -11.63 -3.18 -7.07
C GLY A 473 -12.72 -4.11 -6.53
N LEU A 474 -12.33 -5.15 -5.81
CA LEU A 474 -13.27 -6.09 -5.18
C LEU A 474 -13.50 -5.71 -3.72
N VAL A 475 -14.75 -5.38 -3.38
CA VAL A 475 -15.19 -5.13 -1.98
C VAL A 475 -16.02 -6.31 -1.52
N ILE A 476 -15.49 -7.10 -0.57
CA ILE A 476 -16.11 -8.35 -0.13
C ILE A 476 -16.60 -8.18 1.31
N THR A 477 -17.87 -8.55 1.54
CA THR A 477 -18.54 -8.43 2.84
C THR A 477 -19.41 -9.66 3.12
N SER A 478 -19.79 -9.89 4.39
CA SER A 478 -20.78 -10.90 4.77
C SER A 478 -21.96 -10.26 5.47
N SER A 479 -23.17 -10.70 5.14
CA SER A 479 -24.42 -10.32 5.84
C SER A 479 -25.14 -11.52 6.45
N VAL A 480 -24.49 -12.68 6.47
CA VAL A 480 -25.07 -13.94 6.97
C VAL A 480 -24.97 -13.99 8.48
N PRO A 481 -26.07 -14.22 9.22
CA PRO A 481 -26.03 -14.48 10.65
C PRO A 481 -25.27 -15.78 10.98
N GLU A 482 -24.62 -15.83 12.15
CA GLU A 482 -23.83 -17.01 12.57
C GLU A 482 -24.68 -18.26 12.78
N ASP A 483 -25.96 -18.11 13.12
CA ASP A 483 -26.92 -19.18 13.27
C ASP A 483 -27.38 -19.79 11.93
N GLU A 484 -27.25 -19.05 10.81
CA GLU A 484 -27.53 -19.60 9.46
C GLU A 484 -26.30 -20.29 8.87
N LEU A 485 -25.11 -19.73 9.06
CA LEU A 485 -23.84 -20.30 8.63
C LEU A 485 -22.73 -19.95 9.63
N ALA A 486 -22.10 -20.96 10.22
CA ALA A 486 -21.06 -20.77 11.21
C ALA A 486 -19.90 -19.87 10.67
N LEU A 487 -19.36 -19.02 11.53
CA LEU A 487 -18.40 -17.97 11.20
C LEU A 487 -17.12 -18.49 10.50
N ASN A 488 -16.67 -19.69 10.86
CA ASN A 488 -15.54 -20.34 10.20
C ASN A 488 -15.79 -20.63 8.72
N TRP A 489 -17.00 -21.04 8.35
CA TRP A 489 -17.39 -21.22 6.94
C TRP A 489 -17.52 -19.90 6.21
N GLN A 490 -18.08 -18.88 6.87
CA GLN A 490 -18.13 -17.53 6.28
C GLN A 490 -16.72 -17.01 5.98
N ARG A 491 -15.79 -17.12 6.94
CA ARG A 491 -14.39 -16.70 6.75
C ARG A 491 -13.72 -17.48 5.63
N LEU A 492 -14.00 -18.76 5.51
CA LEU A 492 -13.44 -19.59 4.44
C LEU A 492 -13.96 -19.14 3.05
N ILE A 493 -15.25 -18.88 2.92
CA ILE A 493 -15.84 -18.33 1.69
C ILE A 493 -15.20 -16.98 1.34
N MET A 494 -15.04 -16.10 2.33
CA MET A 494 -14.36 -14.80 2.14
C MET A 494 -12.91 -14.99 1.65
N THR A 495 -12.18 -15.95 2.21
CA THR A 495 -10.81 -16.29 1.76
C THR A 495 -10.83 -16.76 0.31
N HIS A 496 -11.77 -17.63 -0.08
CA HIS A 496 -11.89 -18.11 -1.45
C HIS A 496 -12.24 -17.00 -2.46
N LEU A 497 -12.95 -15.96 -2.02
CA LEU A 497 -13.21 -14.78 -2.85
C LEU A 497 -11.96 -13.91 -3.07
N TYR A 498 -11.00 -13.90 -2.13
CA TYR A 498 -9.76 -13.13 -2.25
C TYR A 498 -8.59 -13.91 -2.89
N GLU A 499 -8.59 -15.24 -2.82
CA GLU A 499 -7.44 -16.07 -3.24
C GLU A 499 -7.29 -16.20 -4.76
N LYS A 500 -8.33 -15.83 -5.53
CA LYS A 500 -8.37 -15.99 -6.98
C LYS A 500 -8.78 -14.67 -7.66
N GLU A 501 -8.10 -14.32 -8.74
CA GLU A 501 -8.62 -13.37 -9.73
C GLU A 501 -9.84 -13.99 -10.42
N HIS A 502 -11.03 -13.39 -10.22
CA HIS A 502 -12.26 -13.87 -10.85
C HIS A 502 -12.32 -13.42 -12.30
N ALA A 503 -12.36 -14.37 -13.23
CA ALA A 503 -12.51 -14.07 -14.65
C ALA A 503 -13.94 -13.57 -14.95
N GLY A 504 -14.04 -12.52 -15.76
CA GLY A 504 -15.30 -12.01 -16.30
C GLY A 504 -15.93 -12.97 -17.33
N VAL A 505 -17.03 -12.57 -17.91
CA VAL A 505 -17.85 -13.40 -18.83
C VAL A 505 -17.94 -12.86 -20.24
N LEU A 506 -17.30 -11.71 -20.51
CA LEU A 506 -17.27 -11.08 -21.82
C LEU A 506 -16.02 -11.46 -22.60
N THR A 507 -14.86 -11.31 -21.98
CA THR A 507 -13.55 -11.57 -22.56
C THR A 507 -12.69 -12.50 -21.71
N GLY A 508 -13.16 -12.85 -20.51
CA GLY A 508 -12.37 -13.54 -19.50
C GLY A 508 -11.42 -12.62 -18.73
N ALA A 509 -11.49 -11.31 -18.95
CA ALA A 509 -10.69 -10.32 -18.24
C ALA A 509 -11.02 -10.29 -16.74
N PRO A 510 -10.09 -9.85 -15.86
CA PRO A 510 -10.31 -9.81 -14.42
C PRO A 510 -11.53 -8.96 -14.03
N LEU A 511 -12.31 -9.45 -13.07
CA LEU A 511 -13.44 -8.74 -12.47
C LEU A 511 -12.93 -7.62 -11.55
N THR A 512 -13.51 -6.43 -11.66
CA THR A 512 -13.19 -5.26 -10.82
C THR A 512 -14.42 -4.41 -10.54
N ASP A 513 -14.29 -3.48 -9.60
CA ASP A 513 -15.31 -2.47 -9.26
C ASP A 513 -16.68 -3.08 -8.96
N VAL A 514 -16.65 -4.14 -8.15
CA VAL A 514 -17.85 -4.82 -7.68
C VAL A 514 -17.83 -5.02 -6.17
N ARG A 515 -19.00 -4.93 -5.58
CA ARG A 515 -19.24 -5.37 -4.21
C ARG A 515 -19.83 -6.76 -4.21
N ILE A 516 -19.16 -7.70 -3.54
CA ILE A 516 -19.63 -9.08 -3.37
C ILE A 516 -20.03 -9.26 -1.91
N THR A 517 -21.31 -9.53 -1.66
CA THR A 517 -21.83 -9.78 -0.32
C THR A 517 -22.24 -11.23 -0.18
N LEU A 518 -21.64 -11.95 0.77
CA LEU A 518 -22.13 -13.26 1.17
C LEU A 518 -23.51 -13.06 1.83
N ALA A 519 -24.57 -13.57 1.19
CA ALA A 519 -25.95 -13.32 1.59
C ALA A 519 -26.64 -14.52 2.22
N ALA A 520 -26.25 -15.74 1.85
CA ALA A 520 -26.66 -16.98 2.49
C ALA A 520 -25.64 -18.09 2.18
N GLY A 521 -25.63 -19.13 2.99
CA GLY A 521 -24.84 -20.34 2.73
C GLY A 521 -25.32 -21.49 3.58
N ARG A 522 -25.06 -22.71 3.11
CA ARG A 522 -25.45 -23.93 3.82
C ARG A 522 -24.35 -24.97 3.78
N ALA A 523 -24.04 -25.50 4.93
CA ALA A 523 -23.19 -26.66 5.13
C ALA A 523 -24.00 -27.88 5.58
N HIS A 524 -23.46 -29.07 5.34
CA HIS A 524 -24.00 -30.31 5.89
C HIS A 524 -23.01 -30.88 6.92
N GLU A 525 -23.48 -31.18 8.14
CA GLU A 525 -22.65 -31.59 9.27
C GLU A 525 -21.64 -32.72 8.97
N LYS A 526 -22.01 -33.66 8.09
CA LYS A 526 -21.20 -34.86 7.78
C LYS A 526 -20.53 -34.85 6.42
N HIS A 527 -20.98 -33.99 5.51
CA HIS A 527 -20.60 -34.07 4.11
C HIS A 527 -19.89 -32.79 3.59
N THR A 528 -19.81 -31.74 4.40
CA THR A 528 -19.13 -30.52 3.97
C THR A 528 -17.63 -30.53 4.34
N VAL A 529 -16.77 -30.35 3.36
CA VAL A 529 -15.33 -30.11 3.54
C VAL A 529 -14.96 -28.74 2.95
N GLY A 530 -13.81 -28.20 3.35
CA GLY A 530 -13.41 -26.84 2.94
C GLY A 530 -13.38 -26.62 1.41
N GLY A 531 -12.94 -27.61 0.66
CA GLY A 531 -12.92 -27.57 -0.80
C GLY A 531 -14.28 -27.42 -1.46
N ASP A 532 -15.36 -27.88 -0.81
CA ASP A 532 -16.70 -27.79 -1.35
C ASP A 532 -17.17 -26.34 -1.40
N PHE A 533 -16.84 -25.57 -0.35
CA PHE A 533 -17.12 -24.13 -0.34
C PHE A 533 -16.29 -23.36 -1.38
N ARG A 534 -15.07 -23.79 -1.69
CA ARG A 534 -14.30 -23.20 -2.80
C ARG A 534 -15.06 -23.34 -4.11
N GLU A 535 -15.47 -24.56 -4.43
CA GLU A 535 -16.19 -24.88 -5.66
C GLU A 535 -17.54 -24.15 -5.74
N ALA A 536 -18.30 -24.15 -4.64
CA ALA A 536 -19.59 -23.45 -4.57
C ALA A 536 -19.39 -21.91 -4.70
N THR A 537 -18.36 -21.34 -4.07
CA THR A 537 -18.08 -19.89 -4.12
C THR A 537 -17.74 -19.43 -5.53
N TYR A 538 -16.86 -20.15 -6.23
CA TYR A 538 -16.46 -19.77 -7.60
C TYR A 538 -17.64 -19.87 -8.56
N ARG A 539 -18.49 -20.91 -8.43
CA ARG A 539 -19.72 -21.06 -9.20
C ARG A 539 -20.71 -19.95 -8.90
N ALA A 540 -20.83 -19.53 -7.64
CA ALA A 540 -21.73 -18.44 -7.26
C ALA A 540 -21.32 -17.11 -7.91
N VAL A 541 -20.03 -16.77 -7.89
CA VAL A 541 -19.52 -15.57 -8.59
C VAL A 541 -19.83 -15.69 -10.08
N ARG A 542 -19.46 -16.81 -10.68
CA ARG A 542 -19.65 -17.02 -12.12
C ARG A 542 -21.11 -17.00 -12.55
N ASN A 543 -22.00 -17.60 -11.74
CA ASN A 543 -23.44 -17.59 -11.96
C ASN A 543 -24.02 -16.16 -11.96
N ALA A 544 -23.59 -15.29 -11.02
CA ALA A 544 -24.01 -13.90 -11.01
C ALA A 544 -23.58 -13.16 -12.28
N LEU A 545 -22.34 -13.38 -12.73
CA LEU A 545 -21.80 -12.74 -13.94
C LEU A 545 -22.52 -13.22 -15.21
N MET A 546 -22.85 -14.52 -15.30
CA MET A 546 -23.63 -15.08 -16.42
C MET A 546 -25.02 -14.45 -16.51
N GLN A 547 -25.68 -14.22 -15.37
CA GLN A 547 -26.97 -13.50 -15.33
C GLN A 547 -26.79 -12.05 -15.85
N ALA A 548 -25.72 -11.35 -15.40
CA ALA A 548 -25.43 -10.00 -15.88
C ALA A 548 -25.18 -9.97 -17.41
N ARG A 549 -24.48 -10.97 -17.94
CA ARG A 549 -24.27 -11.14 -19.39
C ARG A 549 -25.59 -11.33 -20.15
N ALA A 550 -26.44 -12.24 -19.67
CA ALA A 550 -27.72 -12.55 -20.30
C ALA A 550 -28.67 -11.33 -20.35
N GLU A 551 -28.56 -10.43 -19.36
CA GLU A 551 -29.31 -9.18 -19.30
C GLU A 551 -28.62 -8.01 -20.03
N GLY A 552 -27.44 -8.21 -20.60
CA GLY A 552 -26.64 -7.16 -21.25
C GLY A 552 -26.12 -6.10 -20.25
N LYS A 553 -25.85 -6.51 -19.02
CA LYS A 553 -25.38 -5.68 -17.91
C LYS A 553 -23.98 -6.07 -17.41
N ALA A 554 -23.32 -7.00 -18.06
CA ALA A 554 -21.89 -7.17 -17.94
C ALA A 554 -21.21 -6.05 -18.74
N VAL A 555 -20.24 -5.38 -18.18
CA VAL A 555 -19.59 -4.20 -18.76
C VAL A 555 -18.10 -4.46 -18.91
N LEU A 556 -17.59 -4.25 -20.12
CA LEU A 556 -16.17 -4.27 -20.42
C LEU A 556 -15.57 -2.90 -20.12
N LEU A 557 -14.44 -2.88 -19.41
CA LEU A 557 -13.69 -1.68 -19.08
C LEU A 557 -12.34 -1.69 -19.82
N GLU A 558 -11.96 -0.52 -20.28
CA GLU A 558 -10.64 -0.28 -20.87
C GLU A 558 -9.92 0.87 -20.17
N PRO A 559 -8.58 0.97 -20.26
CA PRO A 559 -7.85 2.09 -19.69
C PRO A 559 -8.09 3.37 -20.50
N TRP A 560 -8.32 4.49 -19.80
CA TRP A 560 -8.53 5.82 -20.36
C TRP A 560 -7.40 6.76 -19.95
N CYS A 561 -7.09 7.73 -20.83
CA CYS A 561 -6.14 8.81 -20.58
C CYS A 561 -6.84 10.17 -20.61
N GLU A 562 -6.44 11.05 -19.72
CA GLU A 562 -6.60 12.49 -19.90
C GLU A 562 -5.53 12.97 -20.85
N TYR A 563 -5.92 13.66 -21.92
CA TYR A 563 -5.00 14.22 -22.88
C TYR A 563 -5.00 15.75 -22.86
N GLU A 564 -3.84 16.31 -23.15
CA GLU A 564 -3.66 17.74 -23.48
C GLU A 564 -2.91 17.83 -24.82
N ILE A 565 -3.55 18.45 -25.81
CA ILE A 565 -2.95 18.70 -27.11
C ILE A 565 -2.74 20.21 -27.28
N GLU A 566 -1.49 20.62 -27.51
CA GLU A 566 -1.13 21.97 -27.90
C GLU A 566 -0.73 21.98 -29.38
N LEU A 567 -1.37 22.84 -30.16
CA LEU A 567 -1.21 22.85 -31.62
C LEU A 567 -1.53 24.23 -32.22
N PRO A 568 -1.11 24.50 -33.47
CA PRO A 568 -1.52 25.72 -34.17
C PRO A 568 -3.03 25.81 -34.34
N ALA A 569 -3.62 26.98 -34.09
CA ALA A 569 -5.06 27.22 -34.13
C ALA A 569 -5.76 26.70 -35.43
N ARG A 570 -5.06 26.79 -36.57
CA ARG A 570 -5.55 26.26 -37.87
C ARG A 570 -5.74 24.74 -37.90
N SER A 571 -5.11 23.99 -37.00
CA SER A 571 -5.13 22.52 -36.99
C SER A 571 -6.13 21.94 -36.00
N VAL A 572 -6.81 22.79 -35.19
CA VAL A 572 -7.77 22.38 -34.13
C VAL A 572 -8.87 21.47 -34.67
N GLY A 573 -9.50 21.84 -35.79
CA GLY A 573 -10.62 21.07 -36.34
C GLY A 573 -10.24 19.64 -36.73
N ARG A 574 -9.00 19.42 -37.19
CA ARG A 574 -8.49 18.07 -37.48
C ARG A 574 -8.26 17.27 -36.20
N ALA A 575 -7.56 17.83 -35.22
CA ALA A 575 -7.34 17.17 -33.96
C ALA A 575 -8.64 16.78 -33.26
N MET A 576 -9.64 17.66 -33.25
CA MET A 576 -10.96 17.36 -32.69
C MET A 576 -11.67 16.22 -33.42
N THR A 577 -11.49 16.12 -34.74
CA THR A 577 -12.08 15.04 -35.54
C THR A 577 -11.37 13.72 -35.23
N ASP A 578 -10.03 13.73 -35.18
CA ASP A 578 -9.22 12.56 -34.87
C ASP A 578 -9.58 12.02 -33.46
N ILE A 579 -9.65 12.87 -32.45
CA ILE A 579 -10.03 12.48 -31.06
C ILE A 579 -11.43 11.87 -31.01
N ARG A 580 -12.40 12.43 -31.76
CA ARG A 580 -13.76 11.84 -31.81
C ARG A 580 -13.78 10.48 -32.50
N GLN A 581 -12.95 10.28 -33.52
CA GLN A 581 -12.82 8.98 -34.19
C GLN A 581 -12.20 7.92 -33.27
N MET A 582 -11.33 8.35 -32.35
CA MET A 582 -10.77 7.51 -31.27
C MET A 582 -11.74 7.27 -30.12
N GLY A 583 -13.01 7.68 -30.21
CA GLY A 583 -13.98 7.55 -29.11
C GLY A 583 -13.78 8.55 -27.96
N GLY A 584 -12.86 9.51 -28.09
CA GLY A 584 -12.52 10.45 -27.03
C GLY A 584 -13.53 11.60 -26.89
N SER A 585 -13.54 12.20 -25.67
CA SER A 585 -14.28 13.43 -25.35
C SER A 585 -13.37 14.66 -25.43
N GLN A 586 -13.99 15.82 -25.60
CA GLN A 586 -13.35 17.12 -25.49
C GLN A 586 -14.03 17.90 -24.37
N ASP A 587 -13.27 18.25 -23.35
CA ASP A 587 -13.81 18.91 -22.15
C ASP A 587 -13.48 20.41 -22.13
N MET A 588 -12.33 20.81 -22.65
CA MET A 588 -11.87 22.19 -22.68
C MET A 588 -11.15 22.51 -23.99
N LEU A 589 -11.40 23.71 -24.51
CA LEU A 589 -10.68 24.31 -25.62
C LEU A 589 -10.27 25.76 -25.26
N GLU A 590 -8.98 25.98 -25.17
CA GLU A 590 -8.39 27.31 -25.07
C GLU A 590 -7.73 27.66 -26.39
N GLN A 591 -8.08 28.83 -26.96
CA GLN A 591 -7.55 29.26 -28.26
C GLN A 591 -7.09 30.71 -28.22
N THR A 592 -5.86 30.91 -28.66
CA THR A 592 -5.32 32.23 -29.00
C THR A 592 -5.32 32.42 -30.51
N GLU A 593 -4.80 33.54 -31.01
CA GLU A 593 -4.73 33.80 -32.47
C GLU A 593 -3.86 32.75 -33.19
N ASP A 594 -2.79 32.30 -32.59
CA ASP A 594 -1.79 31.42 -33.21
C ASP A 594 -1.85 29.99 -32.73
N THR A 595 -2.19 29.71 -31.45
CA THR A 595 -2.14 28.41 -30.80
C THR A 595 -3.46 28.05 -30.14
N ALA A 596 -3.71 26.75 -29.98
CA ALA A 596 -4.83 26.23 -29.23
C ALA A 596 -4.40 25.07 -28.34
N LYS A 597 -5.06 24.94 -27.20
CA LYS A 597 -4.96 23.81 -26.28
C LYS A 597 -6.28 23.08 -26.20
N ILE A 598 -6.28 21.79 -26.43
CA ILE A 598 -7.45 20.92 -26.33
C ILE A 598 -7.20 19.92 -25.20
N ARG A 599 -8.14 19.82 -24.29
CA ARG A 599 -8.11 18.84 -23.20
C ARG A 599 -9.36 17.97 -23.24
N GLY A 600 -9.22 16.74 -22.78
CA GLY A 600 -10.32 15.81 -22.68
C GLY A 600 -9.86 14.43 -22.28
N ARG A 601 -10.73 13.43 -22.49
CA ARG A 601 -10.46 12.03 -22.19
C ARG A 601 -10.53 11.18 -23.45
N VAL A 602 -9.70 10.16 -23.55
CA VAL A 602 -9.62 9.29 -24.73
C VAL A 602 -9.19 7.88 -24.31
N PRO A 603 -9.65 6.80 -25.00
CA PRO A 603 -9.14 5.46 -24.79
C PRO A 603 -7.62 5.37 -25.02
N SER A 604 -6.92 4.67 -24.11
CA SER A 604 -5.45 4.54 -24.19
C SER A 604 -4.99 3.76 -25.40
N SER A 605 -5.79 2.84 -25.93
CA SER A 605 -5.53 2.06 -27.13
C SER A 605 -5.30 2.95 -28.34
N ASP A 606 -6.18 3.93 -28.55
CA ASP A 606 -6.29 4.69 -29.79
C ASP A 606 -5.40 5.93 -29.81
N ILE A 607 -5.13 6.53 -28.64
CA ILE A 607 -4.23 7.68 -28.54
C ILE A 607 -2.75 7.27 -28.67
N SER A 608 -2.45 5.98 -28.46
CA SER A 608 -1.08 5.46 -28.57
C SER A 608 -0.53 5.69 -29.97
N GLY A 609 0.62 6.38 -30.05
CA GLY A 609 1.23 6.75 -31.34
C GLY A 609 0.66 7.98 -32.05
N TYR A 610 -0.42 8.61 -31.54
CA TYR A 610 -1.02 9.80 -32.18
C TYR A 610 -0.08 11.01 -32.24
N GLN A 611 0.93 11.09 -31.36
CA GLN A 611 1.96 12.15 -31.41
C GLN A 611 2.66 12.21 -32.79
N LEU A 612 2.90 11.07 -33.43
CA LEU A 612 3.52 11.03 -34.77
C LEU A 612 2.59 11.64 -35.82
N THR A 613 1.30 11.28 -35.77
CA THR A 613 0.28 11.82 -36.67
C THR A 613 0.11 13.33 -36.45
N LEU A 614 0.05 13.75 -35.18
CA LEU A 614 -0.05 15.16 -34.78
C LEU A 614 1.15 15.97 -35.31
N SER A 615 2.36 15.48 -35.10
CA SER A 615 3.59 16.11 -35.56
C SER A 615 3.61 16.22 -37.09
N GLY A 616 3.13 15.20 -37.80
CA GLY A 616 3.07 15.16 -39.27
C GLY A 616 2.24 16.31 -39.89
N TYR A 617 1.04 16.59 -39.40
CA TYR A 617 0.19 17.64 -39.97
C TYR A 617 0.39 19.03 -39.33
N THR A 618 1.07 19.10 -38.16
CA THR A 618 1.45 20.36 -37.53
C THR A 618 2.85 20.80 -37.85
N SER A 619 3.57 20.10 -38.74
CA SER A 619 4.97 20.34 -39.09
C SER A 619 5.89 20.36 -37.85
N GLY A 620 5.64 19.43 -36.92
CA GLY A 620 6.43 19.27 -35.71
C GLY A 620 6.10 20.24 -34.57
N SER A 621 5.12 21.15 -34.74
CA SER A 621 4.74 22.11 -33.67
C SER A 621 3.66 21.61 -32.72
N GLY A 622 2.99 20.49 -33.05
CA GLY A 622 1.97 19.89 -32.19
C GLY A 622 2.59 19.05 -31.09
N ARG A 623 2.11 19.22 -29.86
CA ARG A 623 2.52 18.46 -28.69
C ARG A 623 1.31 17.76 -28.09
N LEU A 624 1.50 16.49 -27.72
CA LEU A 624 0.51 15.67 -27.01
C LEU A 624 1.10 15.27 -25.67
N SER A 625 0.33 15.49 -24.61
CA SER A 625 0.59 14.95 -23.28
C SER A 625 -0.59 14.08 -22.90
N CYS A 626 -0.31 12.87 -22.40
CA CYS A 626 -1.33 11.93 -21.91
C CYS A 626 -1.00 11.51 -20.50
N THR A 627 -2.02 11.46 -19.65
CA THR A 627 -1.92 10.94 -18.28
C THR A 627 -3.05 9.93 -18.07
N GLN A 628 -2.71 8.75 -17.59
CA GLN A 628 -3.72 7.73 -17.29
C GLN A 628 -4.68 8.21 -16.21
N CYS A 629 -5.98 8.11 -16.47
CA CYS A 629 -7.04 8.52 -15.52
C CYS A 629 -7.86 7.33 -14.97
N GLY A 630 -7.39 6.09 -15.20
CA GLY A 630 -8.04 4.87 -14.72
C GLY A 630 -8.78 4.11 -15.81
N TYR A 631 -9.77 3.32 -15.41
CA TYR A 631 -10.59 2.49 -16.31
C TYR A 631 -11.99 3.06 -16.43
N ASP A 632 -12.53 3.00 -17.66
CA ASP A 632 -13.92 3.37 -17.95
C ASP A 632 -14.51 2.43 -19.00
N GLU A 633 -15.77 2.58 -19.34
CA GLU A 633 -16.46 1.70 -20.30
C GLU A 633 -15.74 1.67 -21.65
N CYS A 634 -15.59 0.46 -22.19
CA CYS A 634 -14.93 0.24 -23.47
C CYS A 634 -15.76 0.82 -24.61
N HIS A 635 -15.18 1.72 -25.41
CA HIS A 635 -15.85 2.46 -26.46
C HIS A 635 -16.29 1.58 -27.65
N ASN A 636 -15.54 0.51 -27.93
CA ASN A 636 -15.77 -0.41 -29.06
C ASN A 636 -16.00 -1.87 -28.60
N THR A 637 -16.72 -2.06 -27.50
CA THR A 637 -16.97 -3.35 -26.87
C THR A 637 -17.32 -4.48 -27.86
N ALA A 638 -18.16 -4.20 -28.88
CA ALA A 638 -18.60 -5.22 -29.83
C ALA A 638 -17.43 -5.79 -30.66
N GLU A 639 -16.52 -4.94 -31.12
CA GLU A 639 -15.34 -5.34 -31.88
C GLU A 639 -14.38 -6.16 -31.03
N VAL A 640 -14.17 -5.73 -29.77
CA VAL A 640 -13.29 -6.46 -28.83
C VAL A 640 -13.85 -7.84 -28.51
N LEU A 641 -15.18 -7.97 -28.32
CA LEU A 641 -15.80 -9.27 -28.08
C LEU A 641 -15.66 -10.22 -29.26
N GLU A 642 -15.80 -9.69 -30.51
CA GLU A 642 -15.63 -10.48 -31.74
C GLU A 642 -14.16 -10.94 -31.91
N GLU A 643 -13.20 -10.05 -31.64
CA GLU A 643 -11.78 -10.35 -31.70
C GLU A 643 -11.35 -11.41 -30.68
N LYS A 644 -11.78 -11.26 -29.40
CA LYS A 644 -11.43 -12.19 -28.32
C LYS A 644 -12.13 -13.52 -28.44
N GLY A 645 -13.35 -13.57 -28.96
CA GLY A 645 -14.11 -14.82 -29.20
C GLY A 645 -14.27 -15.69 -27.95
N TYR A 646 -14.26 -15.10 -26.75
CA TYR A 646 -14.34 -15.84 -25.48
C TYR A 646 -15.72 -16.41 -25.23
N ASP A 647 -15.78 -17.72 -24.93
CA ASP A 647 -17.00 -18.43 -24.59
C ASP A 647 -16.99 -18.87 -23.11
N PRO A 648 -17.69 -18.18 -22.20
CA PRO A 648 -17.67 -18.50 -20.80
C PRO A 648 -18.34 -19.83 -20.42
N GLU A 649 -19.15 -20.42 -21.29
CA GLU A 649 -19.74 -21.75 -21.05
C GLU A 649 -18.75 -22.88 -21.33
N ARG A 650 -17.72 -22.62 -22.15
CA ARG A 650 -16.65 -23.58 -22.45
C ARG A 650 -15.44 -23.44 -21.56
N ASP A 651 -15.40 -22.45 -20.70
CA ASP A 651 -14.29 -22.22 -19.77
C ASP A 651 -14.34 -23.24 -18.63
N ILE A 652 -13.52 -24.29 -18.76
CA ILE A 652 -13.44 -25.40 -17.80
C ILE A 652 -12.85 -24.95 -16.46
N ASP A 653 -11.95 -23.96 -16.48
CA ASP A 653 -11.29 -23.45 -15.27
C ASP A 653 -12.19 -22.54 -14.45
N ASN A 654 -13.26 -22.01 -15.04
CA ASN A 654 -14.22 -21.13 -14.42
C ASN A 654 -15.67 -21.58 -14.72
N PRO A 655 -16.09 -22.78 -14.25
CA PRO A 655 -17.40 -23.32 -14.56
C PRO A 655 -18.52 -22.49 -13.91
N ALA A 656 -19.57 -22.22 -14.68
CA ALA A 656 -20.77 -21.55 -14.22
C ALA A 656 -21.84 -22.50 -13.70
N ASP A 657 -21.83 -23.74 -14.19
CA ASP A 657 -22.81 -24.78 -13.87
C ASP A 657 -22.59 -25.35 -12.47
N SER A 658 -23.65 -25.68 -11.76
CA SER A 658 -23.63 -26.26 -10.43
C SER A 658 -23.76 -27.79 -10.45
N VAL A 659 -23.31 -28.44 -9.38
CA VAL A 659 -23.34 -29.90 -9.24
C VAL A 659 -24.33 -30.29 -8.15
N PHE A 660 -25.34 -31.10 -8.50
CA PHE A 660 -26.36 -31.60 -7.60
C PHE A 660 -26.29 -33.11 -7.53
N VAL A 661 -26.75 -33.70 -6.41
CA VAL A 661 -26.92 -35.16 -6.27
C VAL A 661 -28.28 -35.59 -6.74
N ASN A 662 -28.35 -36.69 -7.47
CA ASN A 662 -29.58 -37.39 -7.79
C ASN A 662 -29.51 -38.86 -7.38
N HIS A 663 -30.59 -39.64 -7.58
CA HIS A 663 -30.67 -41.04 -7.19
C HIS A 663 -29.65 -41.96 -7.89
N SER A 664 -29.01 -41.51 -8.97
CA SER A 664 -28.09 -42.30 -9.80
C SER A 664 -26.64 -41.77 -9.80
N GLY A 665 -26.39 -40.63 -9.19
CA GLY A 665 -25.05 -40.00 -9.18
C GLY A 665 -25.11 -38.50 -8.99
N SER A 666 -24.14 -37.79 -9.59
CA SER A 666 -24.08 -36.33 -9.61
C SER A 666 -24.58 -35.83 -10.96
N ASP A 667 -25.44 -34.83 -10.95
CA ASP A 667 -25.92 -34.13 -12.14
C ASP A 667 -25.35 -32.73 -12.23
N ILE A 668 -25.02 -32.29 -13.45
CA ILE A 668 -24.61 -30.91 -13.74
C ILE A 668 -25.88 -30.14 -14.13
N VAL A 669 -26.21 -29.12 -13.35
CA VAL A 669 -27.34 -28.22 -13.59
C VAL A 669 -26.77 -26.93 -14.18
N LYS A 670 -27.34 -26.53 -15.32
CA LYS A 670 -26.91 -25.31 -16.04
C LYS A 670 -27.11 -24.06 -15.19
N TRP A 671 -26.25 -23.07 -15.39
CA TRP A 671 -26.22 -21.82 -14.62
C TRP A 671 -27.58 -21.09 -14.58
N ASP A 672 -28.37 -21.15 -15.64
CA ASP A 672 -29.71 -20.52 -15.74
C ASP A 672 -30.82 -21.30 -15.01
N GLU A 673 -30.61 -22.59 -14.80
CA GLU A 673 -31.56 -23.48 -14.12
C GLU A 673 -31.25 -23.66 -12.62
N VAL A 674 -30.07 -23.25 -12.12
CA VAL A 674 -29.63 -23.47 -10.73
C VAL A 674 -30.62 -22.93 -9.71
N LYS A 675 -31.31 -21.82 -10.02
CA LYS A 675 -32.29 -21.20 -9.11
C LYS A 675 -33.56 -22.04 -8.91
N GLU A 676 -33.84 -22.98 -9.79
CA GLU A 676 -34.96 -23.92 -9.66
C GLU A 676 -34.61 -25.14 -8.77
N HIS A 677 -33.30 -25.41 -8.66
CA HIS A 677 -32.79 -26.57 -7.92
C HIS A 677 -32.16 -26.21 -6.56
N MET A 678 -31.87 -24.92 -6.28
CA MET A 678 -31.25 -24.49 -5.05
C MET A 678 -32.01 -24.86 -3.79
N HIS A 679 -31.30 -25.22 -2.73
CA HIS A 679 -31.88 -25.64 -1.44
C HIS A 679 -32.18 -24.46 -0.50
N ILE A 680 -31.56 -23.30 -0.70
CA ILE A 680 -31.85 -22.06 0.01
C ILE A 680 -32.71 -21.18 -0.90
N GLY A 681 -33.80 -20.62 -0.39
CA GLY A 681 -34.64 -19.72 -1.19
C GLY A 681 -33.93 -18.38 -1.49
N SER A 682 -34.20 -17.82 -2.69
CA SER A 682 -33.59 -16.55 -3.16
C SER A 682 -33.65 -15.44 -2.11
N VAL A 683 -32.49 -14.84 -1.85
CA VAL A 683 -32.33 -13.76 -0.88
C VAL A 683 -32.90 -12.44 -1.42
N LEU A 684 -32.86 -12.21 -2.72
CA LEU A 684 -33.42 -11.01 -3.36
C LEU A 684 -34.96 -11.00 -3.24
N LYS A 685 -35.62 -12.16 -3.37
CA LYS A 685 -37.06 -12.28 -3.21
C LYS A 685 -37.51 -12.07 -1.76
N ARG A 686 -36.69 -12.46 -0.77
CA ARG A 686 -36.98 -12.24 0.65
C ARG A 686 -37.00 -10.77 1.03
N ARG A 687 -36.12 -9.93 0.43
CA ARG A 687 -36.02 -8.48 0.73
C ARG A 687 -37.10 -7.63 0.07
N THR A 688 -37.75 -8.10 -1.00
CA THR A 688 -38.87 -7.38 -1.65
C THR A 688 -40.20 -7.56 -0.94
N ALA A 689 -40.34 -8.59 -0.08
CA ALA A 689 -41.47 -8.71 0.82
C ALA A 689 -41.22 -7.79 2.02
N SER A 690 -41.66 -6.53 1.93
CA SER A 690 -41.69 -5.62 3.10
C SER A 690 -42.39 -6.32 4.26
N PRO A 691 -41.89 -6.29 5.50
CA PRO A 691 -42.66 -6.79 6.63
C PRO A 691 -43.85 -5.86 6.80
N SER A 692 -45.05 -6.34 6.45
CA SER A 692 -46.28 -5.74 6.94
C SER A 692 -46.23 -5.77 8.46
N TYR A 693 -46.14 -4.61 9.10
CA TYR A 693 -46.35 -4.46 10.53
C TYR A 693 -47.74 -4.95 10.88
N GLY A 694 -47.86 -6.26 11.12
CA GLY A 694 -49.04 -6.92 11.64
C GLY A 694 -48.78 -7.35 13.08
N ARG A 695 -49.46 -6.69 14.01
CA ARG A 695 -49.79 -7.06 15.38
C ARG A 695 -48.93 -8.17 16.01
N VAL A 696 -48.15 -7.75 17.02
CA VAL A 696 -47.53 -8.64 18.00
C VAL A 696 -48.63 -9.57 18.58
N PRO A 697 -48.55 -10.91 18.45
CA PRO A 697 -49.34 -11.80 19.24
C PRO A 697 -48.81 -11.80 20.67
N GLN A 698 -49.68 -11.47 21.64
CA GLN A 698 -49.42 -11.76 23.05
C GLN A 698 -49.30 -13.28 23.21
N LEU A 699 -48.12 -13.78 23.45
CA LEU A 699 -47.87 -15.16 23.85
C LEU A 699 -48.23 -15.32 25.35
N ASN A 700 -49.38 -15.93 25.60
CA ASN A 700 -49.71 -16.47 26.90
C ASN A 700 -48.71 -17.60 27.24
N GLY A 701 -48.25 -17.56 28.50
CA GLY A 701 -47.21 -18.41 29.02
C GLY A 701 -47.39 -19.89 28.79
N ALA A 702 -46.35 -20.48 28.19
CA ALA A 702 -46.05 -21.91 28.32
C ALA A 702 -44.60 -22.01 28.81
N SER A 703 -44.43 -22.72 29.89
CA SER A 703 -43.15 -22.95 30.57
C SER A 703 -42.07 -23.46 29.62
N ALA A 704 -41.01 -22.67 29.45
CA ALA A 704 -39.79 -23.12 28.79
C ALA A 704 -39.13 -24.20 29.66
N GLY A 705 -39.09 -25.43 29.16
CA GLY A 705 -38.22 -26.46 29.72
C GLY A 705 -36.77 -26.03 29.57
N SER A 706 -36.01 -26.08 30.68
CA SER A 706 -34.58 -25.77 30.69
C SER A 706 -33.83 -26.72 29.77
N LEU A 707 -33.50 -26.27 28.61
CA LEU A 707 -32.49 -26.92 27.73
C LEU A 707 -31.13 -26.84 28.46
N ASP A 708 -30.51 -28.01 28.63
CA ASP A 708 -29.25 -28.14 29.35
C ASP A 708 -28.11 -27.49 28.52
N VAL A 709 -27.80 -26.22 28.83
CA VAL A 709 -26.79 -25.39 28.18
C VAL A 709 -25.41 -26.10 28.17
N LYS A 710 -25.16 -26.99 29.16
CA LYS A 710 -23.92 -27.77 29.21
C LYS A 710 -23.85 -28.84 28.12
N GLU A 711 -24.99 -29.42 27.72
CA GLU A 711 -25.04 -30.46 26.69
C GLU A 711 -24.91 -29.84 25.28
N GLU A 712 -25.45 -28.65 25.09
CA GLU A 712 -25.30 -27.88 23.84
C GLU A 712 -23.88 -27.37 23.66
N ALA A 713 -23.23 -26.87 24.73
CA ALA A 713 -21.82 -26.48 24.73
C ALA A 713 -20.91 -27.70 24.42
N LYS A 714 -21.21 -28.88 24.97
CA LYS A 714 -20.46 -30.10 24.65
C LYS A 714 -20.60 -30.50 23.19
N ARG A 715 -21.83 -30.37 22.62
CA ARG A 715 -22.07 -30.63 21.17
C ARG A 715 -21.31 -29.67 20.28
N ARG A 716 -21.23 -28.35 20.64
CA ARG A 716 -20.46 -27.36 19.89
C ARG A 716 -18.95 -27.64 19.93
N ILE A 717 -18.40 -27.96 21.10
CA ILE A 717 -16.98 -28.34 21.24
C ILE A 717 -16.64 -29.62 20.46
N ALA A 718 -17.55 -30.59 20.45
CA ALA A 718 -17.40 -31.83 19.67
C ALA A 718 -17.40 -31.53 18.15
N ALA A 719 -18.29 -30.66 17.68
CA ALA A 719 -18.39 -30.25 16.29
C ALA A 719 -17.14 -29.46 15.83
N GLU A 720 -16.64 -28.58 16.68
CA GLU A 720 -15.42 -27.80 16.37
C GLU A 720 -14.15 -28.68 16.32
N LYS A 721 -14.07 -29.66 17.22
CA LYS A 721 -12.99 -30.65 17.18
C LYS A 721 -13.07 -31.52 15.92
N GLU A 722 -14.26 -31.85 15.47
CA GLU A 722 -14.51 -32.61 14.24
C GLU A 722 -14.16 -31.78 13.00
N LEU A 723 -14.49 -30.49 12.98
CA LEU A 723 -14.11 -29.52 11.95
C LEU A 723 -12.60 -29.37 11.82
N ARG A 724 -11.89 -29.24 12.94
CA ARG A 724 -10.43 -29.21 12.95
C ARG A 724 -9.83 -30.48 12.37
N ASN A 725 -10.38 -31.63 12.73
CA ASN A 725 -9.95 -32.92 12.19
C ASN A 725 -10.23 -33.03 10.67
N ILE A 726 -11.32 -32.45 10.19
CA ILE A 726 -11.68 -32.39 8.78
C ILE A 726 -10.68 -31.48 8.02
N PHE A 727 -10.39 -30.32 8.57
CA PHE A 727 -9.40 -29.40 8.00
C PHE A 727 -8.00 -30.03 7.89
N GLU A 728 -7.55 -30.72 8.96
CA GLU A 728 -6.28 -31.42 8.98
C GLU A 728 -6.22 -32.62 8.04
N ARG A 729 -7.35 -33.30 7.79
CA ARG A 729 -7.43 -34.37 6.77
C ARG A 729 -7.39 -33.84 5.34
N THR A 730 -7.93 -32.64 5.11
CA THR A 730 -8.03 -32.04 3.78
C THR A 730 -6.76 -31.35 3.34
N TYR A 731 -6.07 -30.66 4.28
CA TYR A 731 -4.90 -29.80 3.99
C TYR A 731 -3.61 -30.28 4.66
N GLY A 732 -3.66 -31.41 5.40
CA GLY A 732 -2.55 -31.89 6.21
C GLY A 732 -2.44 -31.18 7.56
N ALA A 733 -1.88 -31.87 8.56
CA ALA A 733 -1.71 -31.31 9.90
C ALA A 733 -0.71 -30.16 9.88
N SER A 734 -1.11 -29.00 10.40
CA SER A 734 -0.23 -27.85 10.49
C SER A 734 0.99 -28.18 11.39
N LYS A 735 2.16 -27.59 11.13
CA LYS A 735 3.34 -27.74 11.99
C LYS A 735 3.05 -27.43 13.47
N LYS A 736 2.02 -26.63 13.74
CA LYS A 736 1.55 -26.22 15.07
C LYS A 736 0.83 -27.37 15.78
N THR A 737 0.00 -28.15 15.07
CA THR A 737 -0.71 -29.34 15.58
C THR A 737 0.25 -30.47 15.85
N GLN A 738 1.23 -30.72 14.98
CA GLN A 738 2.27 -31.75 15.20
C GLN A 738 3.14 -31.45 16.43
N ARG A 739 3.46 -30.17 16.69
CA ARG A 739 4.18 -29.74 17.91
C ARG A 739 3.32 -29.88 19.17
N ARG A 740 2.02 -29.66 19.08
CA ARG A 740 1.08 -29.78 20.21
C ARG A 740 0.89 -31.23 20.61
N GLU A 741 0.70 -32.14 19.65
CA GLU A 741 0.65 -33.58 19.89
C GLU A 741 1.94 -34.15 20.44
N ALA A 742 3.10 -33.63 20.00
CA ALA A 742 4.39 -33.99 20.58
C ALA A 742 4.52 -33.53 22.04
N LYS A 743 4.05 -32.32 22.38
CA LYS A 743 4.02 -31.78 23.75
C LYS A 743 3.02 -32.54 24.64
N GLU A 744 1.85 -32.91 24.13
CA GLU A 744 0.86 -33.74 24.88
C GLU A 744 1.36 -35.17 25.14
N ARG A 745 2.12 -35.77 24.22
CA ARG A 745 2.80 -37.04 24.45
C ARG A 745 3.90 -36.94 25.53
N ASP A 746 4.62 -35.83 25.53
CA ASP A 746 5.67 -35.56 26.55
C ASP A 746 5.05 -35.30 27.93
N TYR A 747 3.86 -34.66 27.99
CA TYR A 747 3.12 -34.41 29.24
C TYR A 747 2.54 -35.68 29.85
N ARG A 748 2.08 -36.65 29.05
CA ARG A 748 1.54 -37.95 29.52
C ARG A 748 2.62 -38.91 30.01
N ASN A 749 3.88 -38.66 29.66
CA ASN A 749 5.03 -39.50 30.06
C ASN A 749 5.87 -38.90 31.19
N ARG A 750 5.40 -37.83 31.84
CA ARG A 750 6.09 -37.31 33.04
C ARG A 750 5.74 -38.19 34.24
N PRO A 751 6.74 -38.62 35.05
CA PRO A 751 6.47 -39.32 36.29
C PRO A 751 5.70 -38.43 37.27
N GLU A 752 4.82 -39.01 38.06
CA GLU A 752 4.05 -38.31 39.08
C GLU A 752 4.98 -37.55 40.04
N ILE A 753 4.66 -36.28 40.28
CA ILE A 753 5.42 -35.41 41.19
C ILE A 753 5.28 -35.98 42.59
N SER A 754 6.40 -36.18 43.28
CA SER A 754 6.41 -36.69 44.65
C SER A 754 5.71 -35.71 45.61
N GLU A 755 5.08 -36.26 46.69
CA GLU A 755 4.39 -35.45 47.71
C GLU A 755 5.28 -34.34 48.29
N GLU A 756 6.61 -34.54 48.32
CA GLU A 756 7.58 -33.55 48.81
C GLU A 756 7.75 -32.36 47.82
N GLU A 757 7.63 -32.57 46.51
CA GLU A 757 7.69 -31.49 45.52
C GLU A 757 6.39 -30.69 45.48
N ALA A 758 5.26 -31.33 45.67
CA ALA A 758 3.96 -30.67 45.82
C ALA A 758 3.93 -29.78 47.07
N ALA A 759 4.49 -30.26 48.21
CA ALA A 759 4.60 -29.47 49.43
C ALA A 759 5.56 -28.28 49.30
N ARG A 760 6.67 -28.41 48.55
CA ARG A 760 7.57 -27.26 48.25
C ARG A 760 6.93 -26.20 47.36
N ASN A 761 6.14 -26.59 46.39
CA ASN A 761 5.40 -25.65 45.52
C ASN A 761 4.28 -24.94 46.31
N GLU A 762 3.64 -25.64 47.24
CA GLU A 762 2.60 -25.05 48.10
C GLU A 762 3.21 -24.11 49.15
N ALA A 763 4.36 -24.41 49.72
CA ALA A 763 5.10 -23.51 50.61
C ALA A 763 5.57 -22.25 49.88
N ARG A 764 6.03 -22.32 48.63
CA ARG A 764 6.44 -21.20 47.80
C ARG A 764 5.24 -20.31 47.43
N ASN A 765 4.08 -20.90 47.15
CA ASN A 765 2.85 -20.18 46.91
C ASN A 765 2.32 -19.44 48.16
N GLN A 766 2.51 -20.04 49.35
CA GLN A 766 2.17 -19.40 50.64
C GLN A 766 3.10 -18.22 50.93
N GLU A 767 4.38 -18.30 50.60
CA GLU A 767 5.34 -17.22 50.77
C GLU A 767 5.08 -16.04 49.86
N ILE A 768 4.61 -16.28 48.62
CA ILE A 768 4.15 -15.26 47.68
C ILE A 768 2.86 -14.60 48.17
N LYS A 769 1.92 -15.35 48.71
CA LYS A 769 0.69 -14.84 49.33
C LYS A 769 0.97 -13.98 50.57
N ALA A 770 1.98 -14.33 51.43
CA ALA A 770 2.35 -13.55 52.59
C ALA A 770 3.03 -12.21 52.25
N ARG A 771 3.70 -12.10 51.12
CA ARG A 771 4.30 -10.83 50.63
C ARG A 771 3.30 -9.86 50.00
N LEU A 772 2.13 -10.32 49.58
CA LEU A 772 1.05 -9.51 48.98
C LEU A 772 -0.02 -9.05 49.95
N GLY A 773 0.03 -9.50 51.21
CA GLY A 773 -0.97 -9.19 52.21
C GLY A 773 -0.54 -8.15 53.25
N HIS A 774 -0.64 -6.88 52.93
CA HIS A 774 -0.90 -5.78 53.90
C HIS A 774 -1.36 -4.52 53.17
N LYS A 775 -2.70 -4.24 53.18
CA LYS A 775 -3.31 -3.02 53.69
C LYS A 775 -4.82 -2.96 53.45
N THR A 776 -5.48 -2.76 54.57
CA THR A 776 -6.74 -2.02 54.87
C THR A 776 -8.07 -2.55 54.36
N GLU A 777 -8.80 -3.06 55.33
CA GLU A 777 -10.26 -3.24 55.30
C GLU A 777 -11.00 -1.91 55.07
N LYS A 778 -11.82 -1.88 53.99
CA LYS A 778 -13.10 -1.14 53.99
C LYS A 778 -13.94 -1.59 52.78
N SER A 779 -15.22 -1.95 53.12
CA SER A 779 -16.37 -2.22 52.27
C SER A 779 -16.42 -3.58 51.51
N LYS A 780 -17.58 -4.20 51.59
CA LYS A 780 -17.95 -5.53 51.13
C LYS A 780 -18.20 -5.66 49.60
N GLU A 781 -17.66 -4.78 48.77
CA GLU A 781 -17.75 -4.93 47.32
C GLU A 781 -16.39 -5.41 46.80
N LYS A 782 -16.39 -6.48 46.02
CA LYS A 782 -15.17 -6.98 45.35
C LYS A 782 -14.68 -5.90 44.39
N PRO A 783 -13.38 -5.63 44.31
CA PRO A 783 -12.83 -4.71 43.30
C PRO A 783 -13.14 -5.23 41.89
N VAL A 784 -13.47 -4.29 40.99
CA VAL A 784 -13.81 -4.60 39.61
C VAL A 784 -12.54 -4.57 38.77
N MET A 785 -12.33 -5.64 37.99
CA MET A 785 -11.28 -5.77 37.03
C MET A 785 -11.87 -5.94 35.63
N ILE A 786 -11.35 -5.18 34.64
CA ILE A 786 -11.71 -5.33 33.23
C ILE A 786 -10.50 -5.89 32.49
N LEU A 787 -10.68 -7.05 31.90
CA LEU A 787 -9.68 -7.78 31.14
C LEU A 787 -10.04 -7.69 29.65
N ILE A 788 -9.17 -7.09 28.86
CA ILE A 788 -9.48 -6.67 27.49
C ILE A 788 -8.57 -7.41 26.50
N ASP A 789 -9.16 -8.03 25.50
CA ASP A 789 -8.45 -8.48 24.31
C ASP A 789 -8.19 -7.26 23.41
N GLY A 790 -6.95 -6.78 23.41
CA GLY A 790 -6.60 -5.51 22.79
C GLY A 790 -6.82 -5.50 21.28
N TYR A 791 -6.44 -6.56 20.57
CA TYR A 791 -6.65 -6.61 19.13
C TYR A 791 -8.11 -6.80 18.74
N ASN A 792 -8.87 -7.54 19.52
CA ASN A 792 -10.30 -7.69 19.27
C ASN A 792 -11.06 -6.37 19.39
N VAL A 793 -10.64 -5.50 20.32
CA VAL A 793 -11.21 -4.16 20.45
C VAL A 793 -10.73 -3.23 19.34
N ILE A 794 -9.43 -3.25 18.98
CA ILE A 794 -8.91 -2.45 17.85
C ILE A 794 -9.66 -2.78 16.54
N PHE A 795 -9.87 -4.06 16.26
CA PHE A 795 -10.55 -4.47 15.03
C PHE A 795 -12.07 -4.25 15.05
N ALA A 796 -12.67 -4.03 16.22
CA ALA A 796 -14.08 -3.69 16.35
C ALA A 796 -14.38 -2.18 16.17
N ASP A 797 -13.38 -1.32 16.29
CA ASP A 797 -13.45 0.13 16.09
C ASP A 797 -12.95 0.47 14.68
N GLU A 798 -13.77 1.10 13.84
CA GLU A 798 -13.40 1.41 12.45
C GLU A 798 -12.18 2.34 12.35
N TYR A 799 -12.08 3.32 13.23
CA TYR A 799 -10.97 4.26 13.24
C TYR A 799 -9.65 3.59 13.69
N LEU A 800 -9.68 2.84 14.81
CA LEU A 800 -8.51 2.12 15.30
C LEU A 800 -8.06 1.03 14.33
N LYS A 801 -9.00 0.38 13.64
CA LYS A 801 -8.71 -0.62 12.60
C LYS A 801 -8.02 0.02 11.39
N ASP A 802 -8.48 1.18 10.94
CA ASP A 802 -7.85 1.93 9.87
C ASP A 802 -6.44 2.40 10.28
N LEU A 803 -6.31 2.94 11.50
CA LEU A 803 -5.03 3.32 12.07
C LEU A 803 -4.08 2.11 12.19
N PHE A 804 -4.59 0.96 12.63
CA PHE A 804 -3.81 -0.28 12.73
C PHE A 804 -3.28 -0.76 11.39
N SER A 805 -4.04 -0.57 10.31
CA SER A 805 -3.59 -0.92 8.96
C SER A 805 -2.40 -0.08 8.47
N ARG A 806 -2.23 1.12 9.04
CA ARG A 806 -1.12 2.05 8.72
C ARG A 806 0.03 1.91 9.72
N ASP A 807 -0.28 1.86 10.99
CA ASP A 807 0.67 1.69 12.08
C ASP A 807 0.02 0.99 13.27
N GLY A 808 0.39 -0.27 13.47
CA GLY A 808 -0.12 -1.08 14.59
C GLY A 808 0.34 -0.56 15.97
N GLY A 809 1.46 0.15 16.04
CA GLY A 809 1.95 0.80 17.25
C GLY A 809 1.05 1.94 17.69
N SER A 810 0.80 2.88 16.80
CA SER A 810 -0.07 4.04 17.04
C SER A 810 -1.50 3.62 17.38
N ALA A 811 -2.04 2.58 16.75
CA ALA A 811 -3.37 2.07 17.10
C ALA A 811 -3.44 1.51 18.53
N ARG A 812 -2.40 0.80 18.97
CA ARG A 812 -2.30 0.34 20.36
C ARG A 812 -2.17 1.49 21.34
N ASP A 813 -1.29 2.45 21.06
CA ASP A 813 -1.08 3.60 21.93
C ASP A 813 -2.38 4.41 22.10
N GLN A 814 -3.11 4.62 21.01
CA GLN A 814 -4.40 5.35 21.05
C GLN A 814 -5.50 4.58 21.79
N LEU A 815 -5.55 3.25 21.67
CA LEU A 815 -6.43 2.44 22.50
C LEU A 815 -6.05 2.57 23.97
N LEU A 816 -4.76 2.51 24.31
CA LEU A 816 -4.25 2.61 25.68
C LEU A 816 -4.53 3.97 26.30
N ASP A 817 -4.42 5.06 25.55
CA ASP A 817 -4.78 6.40 26.03
C ASP A 817 -6.29 6.48 26.37
N ARG A 818 -7.16 5.95 25.51
CA ARG A 818 -8.60 5.87 25.78
C ARG A 818 -8.89 5.03 27.02
N LEU A 819 -8.22 3.90 27.19
CA LEU A 819 -8.38 3.01 28.33
C LEU A 819 -7.82 3.61 29.62
N SER A 820 -6.75 4.42 29.56
CA SER A 820 -6.22 5.16 30.70
C SER A 820 -7.23 6.19 31.21
N ASN A 821 -7.86 6.94 30.30
CA ASN A 821 -8.94 7.86 30.65
C ASN A 821 -10.14 7.13 31.27
N TYR A 822 -10.49 5.96 30.74
CA TYR A 822 -11.55 5.09 31.26
C TYR A 822 -11.21 4.58 32.66
N ALA A 823 -10.01 4.06 32.89
CA ALA A 823 -9.55 3.58 34.19
C ALA A 823 -9.53 4.71 35.24
N GLY A 824 -9.02 5.89 34.87
CA GLY A 824 -8.98 7.06 35.73
C GLY A 824 -10.36 7.56 36.14
N TYR A 825 -11.35 7.51 35.25
CA TYR A 825 -12.71 7.96 35.51
C TYR A 825 -13.53 6.96 36.33
N THR A 826 -13.43 5.67 35.98
CA THR A 826 -14.23 4.59 36.62
C THR A 826 -13.62 4.07 37.91
N GLY A 827 -12.31 4.20 38.05
CA GLY A 827 -11.55 3.58 39.16
C GLY A 827 -11.44 2.07 39.08
N PHE A 828 -11.74 1.48 37.93
CA PHE A 828 -11.61 0.06 37.68
C PHE A 828 -10.15 -0.32 37.35
N GLU A 829 -9.73 -1.54 37.70
CA GLU A 829 -8.46 -2.07 37.25
C GLU A 829 -8.60 -2.54 35.81
N VAL A 830 -7.87 -1.91 34.90
CA VAL A 830 -7.90 -2.27 33.48
C VAL A 830 -6.64 -3.02 33.10
N THR A 831 -6.81 -4.22 32.55
CA THR A 831 -5.72 -5.04 32.01
C THR A 831 -5.99 -5.34 30.54
N VAL A 832 -5.05 -5.00 29.68
CA VAL A 832 -5.13 -5.28 28.22
C VAL A 832 -4.13 -6.35 27.84
N VAL A 833 -4.57 -7.34 27.10
CA VAL A 833 -3.73 -8.42 26.57
C VAL A 833 -3.60 -8.29 25.08
N PHE A 834 -2.38 -8.22 24.59
CA PHE A 834 -2.04 -8.25 23.17
C PHE A 834 -1.31 -9.52 22.80
N ASP A 835 -1.71 -10.17 21.71
CA ASP A 835 -0.93 -11.26 21.14
C ASP A 835 0.43 -10.77 20.66
N ALA A 836 1.51 -11.38 21.13
CA ALA A 836 2.84 -11.14 20.60
C ALA A 836 3.05 -11.93 19.30
N TYR A 837 2.43 -11.51 18.21
CA TYR A 837 2.76 -12.00 16.87
C TYR A 837 4.15 -11.46 16.50
N ASN A 838 5.15 -12.35 16.39
CA ASN A 838 6.51 -12.06 15.88
C ASN A 838 7.45 -11.23 16.77
N VAL A 839 7.40 -11.32 18.10
CA VAL A 839 8.50 -10.85 18.94
C VAL A 839 9.37 -12.05 19.34
N PRO A 840 10.63 -12.15 18.88
CA PRO A 840 11.50 -13.27 19.25
C PRO A 840 12.15 -13.01 20.61
N LEU A 841 11.42 -13.18 21.71
CA LEU A 841 11.96 -13.26 23.07
C LEU A 841 10.95 -14.01 23.94
N GLY A 842 11.31 -15.19 24.41
CA GLY A 842 10.48 -16.18 25.09
C GLY A 842 9.89 -15.82 26.45
N GLU A 843 9.69 -14.55 26.77
CA GLU A 843 9.16 -14.11 28.06
C GLU A 843 7.97 -13.15 27.85
N ILE A 844 6.96 -13.28 28.74
CA ILE A 844 5.80 -12.40 28.82
C ILE A 844 6.30 -11.03 29.23
N ARG A 845 5.95 -10.03 28.44
CA ARG A 845 6.28 -8.63 28.73
C ARG A 845 5.07 -7.96 29.39
N GLU A 846 5.29 -7.37 30.53
CA GLU A 846 4.28 -6.60 31.27
C GLU A 846 4.75 -5.16 31.44
N GLU A 847 3.86 -4.22 31.09
CA GLU A 847 4.09 -2.78 31.22
C GLU A 847 2.88 -2.15 31.93
N ASP A 848 3.11 -1.13 32.77
CA ASP A 848 2.06 -0.26 33.28
C ASP A 848 2.12 1.05 32.49
N ARG A 849 1.02 1.39 31.83
CA ARG A 849 0.88 2.66 31.12
C ARG A 849 -0.28 3.45 31.71
N ASN A 850 0.04 4.44 32.52
CA ASN A 850 -0.91 5.41 33.08
C ASN A 850 -2.09 4.73 33.80
N GLY A 851 -1.83 3.66 34.58
CA GLY A 851 -2.85 2.94 35.35
C GLY A 851 -3.58 1.84 34.54
N VAL A 852 -3.15 1.56 33.31
CA VAL A 852 -3.56 0.41 32.51
C VAL A 852 -2.42 -0.62 32.48
N ARG A 853 -2.70 -1.82 32.93
CA ARG A 853 -1.76 -2.94 32.86
C ARG A 853 -1.77 -3.56 31.47
N VAL A 854 -0.67 -3.50 30.75
CA VAL A 854 -0.52 -4.01 29.39
C VAL A 854 0.31 -5.29 29.42
N LEU A 855 -0.23 -6.35 28.86
CA LEU A 855 0.41 -7.65 28.76
C LEU A 855 0.59 -8.05 27.30
N PHE A 856 1.82 -8.39 26.95
CA PHE A 856 2.11 -9.07 25.68
C PHE A 856 2.34 -10.57 25.96
N THR A 857 1.66 -11.42 25.23
CA THR A 857 1.77 -12.87 25.40
C THR A 857 3.16 -13.38 24.95
N ALA A 858 3.54 -14.55 25.42
CA ALA A 858 4.77 -15.19 24.93
C ALA A 858 4.61 -15.64 23.46
N GLU A 859 5.72 -15.86 22.77
CA GLU A 859 5.75 -16.39 21.40
C GLU A 859 4.89 -17.66 21.27
N ASN A 860 3.86 -17.61 20.41
CA ASN A 860 2.87 -18.67 20.19
C ASN A 860 1.88 -18.92 21.35
N GLU A 861 1.72 -18.00 22.29
CA GLU A 861 0.67 -18.03 23.29
C GLU A 861 -0.45 -17.08 22.88
N PRO A 862 -1.65 -17.54 22.50
CA PRO A 862 -2.81 -16.71 22.20
C PRO A 862 -3.27 -15.90 23.42
N ALA A 863 -3.83 -14.70 23.19
CA ALA A 863 -4.36 -13.82 24.24
C ALA A 863 -5.44 -14.51 25.08
N ASP A 864 -6.28 -15.35 24.48
CA ASP A 864 -7.32 -16.14 25.12
C ASP A 864 -6.78 -17.03 26.25
N ILE A 865 -5.69 -17.75 26.01
CA ILE A 865 -5.08 -18.59 27.05
C ILE A 865 -4.57 -17.74 28.22
N ARG A 866 -3.95 -16.60 27.93
CA ARG A 866 -3.46 -15.70 28.96
C ARG A 866 -4.58 -15.08 29.77
N MET A 867 -5.66 -14.67 29.12
CA MET A 867 -6.86 -14.12 29.76
C MET A 867 -7.53 -15.16 30.66
N GLY A 868 -7.62 -16.41 30.27
CA GLY A 868 -8.12 -17.51 31.11
C GLY A 868 -7.27 -17.69 32.37
N ILE A 869 -5.94 -17.68 32.25
CA ILE A 869 -5.03 -17.78 33.41
C ILE A 869 -5.21 -16.61 34.37
N ILE A 870 -5.34 -15.37 33.86
CA ILE A 870 -5.55 -14.18 34.68
C ILE A 870 -6.90 -14.28 35.41
N THR A 871 -7.94 -14.73 34.72
CA THR A 871 -9.28 -14.91 35.31
C THR A 871 -9.27 -15.93 36.45
N ASP A 872 -8.55 -17.04 36.30
CA ASP A 872 -8.39 -18.04 37.35
C ASP A 872 -7.62 -17.51 38.57
N MET A 873 -6.62 -16.65 38.34
CA MET A 873 -5.81 -16.08 39.41
C MET A 873 -6.51 -14.97 40.22
N ALA A 874 -7.46 -14.26 39.61
CA ALA A 874 -8.09 -13.08 40.17
C ALA A 874 -9.51 -13.35 40.75
N ARG A 875 -9.76 -14.52 41.35
CA ARG A 875 -11.06 -14.95 41.92
C ARG A 875 -11.59 -14.08 43.07
N ASP A 876 -10.75 -13.24 43.64
CA ASP A 876 -11.09 -12.27 44.68
C ASP A 876 -11.76 -11.01 44.13
N ARG A 877 -11.88 -10.87 42.82
CA ARG A 877 -12.38 -9.71 42.07
C ARG A 877 -13.61 -10.04 41.25
N GLN A 878 -14.36 -9.01 40.90
CA GLN A 878 -15.40 -9.11 39.90
C GLN A 878 -14.77 -8.82 38.54
N ILE A 879 -14.66 -9.83 37.68
CA ILE A 879 -13.94 -9.74 36.40
C ILE A 879 -14.95 -9.58 35.26
N TYR A 880 -14.69 -8.61 34.40
CA TYR A 880 -15.33 -8.44 33.10
C TYR A 880 -14.31 -8.75 32.01
N VAL A 881 -14.66 -9.64 31.10
CA VAL A 881 -13.82 -10.00 29.94
C VAL A 881 -14.41 -9.39 28.69
N VAL A 882 -13.60 -8.54 28.04
CA VAL A 882 -13.95 -7.83 26.81
C VAL A 882 -13.28 -8.50 25.61
N SER A 883 -14.04 -9.21 24.85
CA SER A 883 -13.66 -9.81 23.56
C SER A 883 -14.91 -10.15 22.75
N SER A 884 -14.83 -10.08 21.43
CA SER A 884 -15.86 -10.60 20.52
C SER A 884 -15.60 -12.05 20.10
N ASP A 885 -14.48 -12.65 20.52
CA ASP A 885 -14.19 -14.04 20.27
C ASP A 885 -15.04 -14.95 21.19
N SER A 886 -15.78 -15.87 20.59
CA SER A 886 -16.65 -16.78 21.30
C SER A 886 -15.91 -17.73 22.23
N LEU A 887 -14.67 -18.10 21.90
CA LEU A 887 -13.82 -18.97 22.73
C LEU A 887 -13.39 -18.26 24.00
N VAL A 888 -12.90 -17.01 23.88
CA VAL A 888 -12.52 -16.17 25.01
C VAL A 888 -13.71 -15.92 25.95
N GLN A 889 -14.89 -15.63 25.36
CA GLN A 889 -16.12 -15.41 26.13
C GLN A 889 -16.60 -16.69 26.86
N GLN A 890 -16.44 -17.85 26.24
CA GLN A 890 -16.86 -19.12 26.82
C GLN A 890 -15.90 -19.55 27.94
N ASP A 891 -14.59 -19.36 27.77
CA ASP A 891 -13.60 -19.65 28.78
C ASP A 891 -13.75 -18.72 29.99
N ALA A 892 -13.95 -17.43 29.76
CA ALA A 892 -14.25 -16.45 30.81
C ALA A 892 -15.50 -16.82 31.64
N PHE A 893 -16.57 -17.31 30.98
CA PHE A 893 -17.79 -17.71 31.67
C PHE A 893 -17.62 -18.97 32.51
N THR A 894 -16.80 -19.94 32.05
CA THR A 894 -16.49 -21.14 32.83
C THR A 894 -15.73 -20.84 34.12
N HIS A 895 -15.00 -19.74 34.16
CA HIS A 895 -14.23 -19.25 35.31
C HIS A 895 -14.96 -18.20 36.14
N GLY A 896 -16.25 -17.92 35.83
CA GLY A 896 -17.12 -17.04 36.61
C GLY A 896 -16.97 -15.56 36.32
N ALA A 897 -16.30 -15.18 35.21
CA ALA A 897 -16.23 -13.78 34.75
C ALA A 897 -17.49 -13.40 33.95
N LEU A 898 -17.81 -12.10 33.96
CA LEU A 898 -18.84 -11.50 33.14
C LEU A 898 -18.29 -11.11 31.78
N ARG A 899 -19.05 -11.34 30.73
CA ARG A 899 -18.61 -11.02 29.35
C ARG A 899 -19.16 -9.69 28.86
N ILE A 900 -18.33 -8.96 28.11
CA ILE A 900 -18.75 -7.77 27.35
C ILE A 900 -18.21 -7.94 25.94
N SER A 901 -19.02 -7.71 24.91
CA SER A 901 -18.50 -7.73 23.53
C SER A 901 -17.65 -6.48 23.27
N SER A 902 -16.68 -6.56 22.35
CA SER A 902 -15.83 -5.42 21.99
C SER A 902 -16.64 -4.21 21.53
N ARG A 903 -17.78 -4.41 20.85
CA ARG A 903 -18.67 -3.32 20.42
C ARG A 903 -19.44 -2.69 21.56
N GLU A 904 -19.95 -3.47 22.51
CA GLU A 904 -20.60 -2.96 23.72
C GLU A 904 -19.62 -2.15 24.55
N PHE A 905 -18.40 -2.64 24.69
CA PHE A 905 -17.35 -1.94 25.41
C PHE A 905 -16.94 -0.63 24.72
N LEU A 906 -16.81 -0.59 23.40
CA LEU A 906 -16.52 0.65 22.64
C LEU A 906 -17.64 1.69 22.80
N SER A 907 -18.88 1.25 22.87
CA SER A 907 -20.02 2.15 23.14
C SER A 907 -19.95 2.73 24.56
N GLU A 908 -19.58 1.91 25.53
CA GLU A 908 -19.36 2.33 26.92
C GLU A 908 -18.18 3.30 27.03
N LEU A 909 -17.08 3.01 26.35
CA LEU A 909 -15.88 3.84 26.29
C LEU A 909 -16.20 5.24 25.71
N SER A 910 -16.93 5.28 24.60
CA SER A 910 -17.37 6.53 23.97
C SER A 910 -18.30 7.34 24.86
N ARG A 911 -19.22 6.68 25.59
CA ARG A 911 -20.10 7.33 26.54
C ARG A 911 -19.31 8.00 27.69
N ILE A 912 -18.31 7.30 28.22
CA ILE A 912 -17.47 7.84 29.30
C ILE A 912 -16.59 9.00 28.79
N GLU A 913 -16.05 8.90 27.57
CA GLU A 913 -15.31 10.02 26.96
C GLU A 913 -16.19 11.27 26.81
N GLU A 914 -17.47 11.12 26.46
CA GLU A 914 -18.42 12.25 26.43
C GLU A 914 -18.70 12.83 27.83
N GLU A 915 -18.82 11.98 28.83
CA GLU A 915 -18.99 12.41 30.22
C GLU A 915 -17.77 13.18 30.73
N ILE A 916 -16.56 12.68 30.45
CA ILE A 916 -15.30 13.37 30.79
C ILE A 916 -15.25 14.75 30.12
N ARG A 917 -15.55 14.83 28.82
CA ARG A 917 -15.59 16.11 28.07
C ARG A 917 -16.65 17.05 28.64
N ALA A 918 -17.79 16.54 29.08
CA ALA A 918 -18.84 17.34 29.71
C ALA A 918 -18.41 17.89 31.09
N HIS A 919 -17.65 17.11 31.88
CA HIS A 919 -17.06 17.55 33.13
C HIS A 919 -16.00 18.64 32.93
N LEU A 920 -15.09 18.45 31.97
CA LEU A 920 -14.06 19.44 31.64
C LEU A 920 -14.65 20.76 31.14
N ARG A 921 -15.78 20.74 30.42
CA ARG A 921 -16.49 21.96 29.98
C ARG A 921 -17.24 22.68 31.12
N ARG A 922 -17.55 22.01 32.22
CA ARG A 922 -18.25 22.61 33.37
C ARG A 922 -17.30 23.24 34.39
N GLY A 923 -15.98 23.00 34.27
CA GLY A 923 -14.95 23.65 35.07
C GLY A 923 -14.93 23.21 36.54
N ASP A 924 -15.39 21.97 36.83
CA ASP A 924 -15.32 21.36 38.16
C ASP A 924 -14.27 20.25 38.20
#